data_ea643556e15b82dad6b25f41797833db
#
_entry.id   ea643556e15b82dad6b25f41797833db
#
_cell.length_a   1.000
_cell.length_b   1.000
_cell.length_c   1.000
_cell.angle_alpha   90.00
_cell.angle_beta   90.00
_cell.angle_gamma   90.00
#
_symmetry.space_group_name_H-M   'P 1'
#
loop_
_entity.id
_entity.type
_entity.pdbx_description
1 polymer ?
#
loop_
_entity_poly.entity_id
_entity_poly.type
_entity_poly.pdbx_seq_one_letter_code
_entity_poly.pdbx_strand_id
1 'polypeptide(L)'
;VKKYLFFLVVIACSSLPVKFSYGQTKRGAWSEKMAATVMHIWKDSLVMQPGKPVKWAYDEGVVLEGFTNIWRRTAKGEYFKFIQKSMDHFVQEDGSIRKYKSEEYNIDHIKNGRILLMLYKVTGQEKYYKAATLLRSQLNTHPRTKEGGFWHKKIYPHQMWLDGLYMGQPFYAEYAATFNQPEAFDDIAKQFVYMENHARDKNTGLLYHGWDESKEQKWANKNTGLSPHFWGRAMGWYGMGLVDVLEYFPGKHPRRKELLQILERFATAVEKVQDSKSGVWYQILDKPTGKGNYLEASASNMFVYALAKGVRLGYLPQKFEAVAQKGYQGILKEFIKTDESGQVNLHGTVSVAGLGGNPYRDGSYEYYLSEKVVVNDPKGVGAYLQAANEMELRAIPAVGKGKTILLDGYFNNEFMKDASGQTIPFHYKWQEQDNNGFYLLGEHARYRGAKTEELKQAPTTDNLKNASVYIIVDPDTEKETDKPNYVEPAHVSAVSEWVKNGGVLVLMANDLPNAELDHFNTLATAFGIEFKKETINPVTGRQFDMGKIMVPTNHPIFKTSGQLYLKEISTLNLKAPAKSVLVHKGDVVMAVAKVGKGTVFAVGDPWLYNEYTDGRKLPAEFQNFATGNDLLNWLLTQGPVTGKQGALKL
;
A
#
# COMPACT_ATOMS: atom_id res chain seq x y z
N VAL A 1 -63.71 -44.69 3.86
CA VAL A 1 -62.23 -44.70 4.00
C VAL A 1 -61.64 -43.52 3.18
N LYS A 2 -61.36 -42.40 3.87
CA LYS A 2 -60.78 -41.22 3.24
C LYS A 2 -59.26 -41.27 3.41
N LYS A 3 -58.49 -41.24 2.30
CA LYS A 3 -57.06 -41.09 2.24
C LYS A 3 -56.75 -39.58 2.26
N TYR A 4 -55.96 -39.10 3.25
CA TYR A 4 -55.39 -37.76 3.28
C TYR A 4 -54.00 -37.81 2.63
N LEU A 5 -53.82 -37.00 1.59
CA LEU A 5 -52.57 -36.80 0.87
C LEU A 5 -51.89 -35.57 1.50
N PHE A 6 -50.75 -35.73 2.21
CA PHE A 6 -49.93 -34.64 2.71
C PHE A 6 -49.00 -34.14 1.59
N PHE A 7 -49.18 -32.91 1.16
CA PHE A 7 -48.24 -32.20 0.31
C PHE A 7 -47.17 -31.54 1.18
N LEU A 8 -45.93 -32.02 1.08
CA LEU A 8 -44.76 -31.36 1.63
C LEU A 8 -44.34 -30.26 0.66
N VAL A 9 -44.56 -29.01 1.04
CA VAL A 9 -44.01 -27.84 0.32
C VAL A 9 -42.58 -27.62 0.83
N VAL A 10 -41.59 -28.01 0.03
CA VAL A 10 -40.19 -27.66 0.26
C VAL A 10 -39.97 -26.24 -0.24
N ILE A 11 -39.89 -25.28 0.67
CA ILE A 11 -39.47 -23.90 0.35
C ILE A 11 -37.94 -23.92 0.19
N ALA A 12 -37.49 -23.96 -1.06
CA ALA A 12 -36.08 -23.73 -1.39
C ALA A 12 -35.80 -22.24 -1.22
N CYS A 13 -35.21 -21.84 -0.09
CA CYS A 13 -34.62 -20.55 0.07
C CYS A 13 -33.38 -20.44 -0.85
N SER A 14 -33.60 -19.95 -2.07
CA SER A 14 -32.52 -19.53 -2.95
C SER A 14 -31.93 -18.21 -2.39
N SER A 15 -30.80 -18.31 -1.71
CA SER A 15 -29.98 -17.15 -1.37
C SER A 15 -29.39 -16.57 -2.65
N LEU A 16 -30.11 -15.64 -3.27
CA LEU A 16 -29.55 -14.78 -4.31
C LEU A 16 -28.42 -13.94 -3.68
N PRO A 17 -27.22 -13.92 -4.24
CA PRO A 17 -26.19 -13.01 -3.80
C PRO A 17 -26.68 -11.57 -4.07
N VAL A 18 -26.89 -10.81 -3.01
CA VAL A 18 -27.17 -9.37 -3.12
C VAL A 18 -25.93 -8.74 -3.74
N LYS A 19 -25.97 -8.48 -5.03
CA LYS A 19 -25.00 -7.62 -5.72
C LYS A 19 -25.24 -6.21 -5.21
N PHE A 20 -24.48 -5.78 -4.21
CA PHE A 20 -24.36 -4.38 -3.90
C PHE A 20 -23.62 -3.69 -5.05
N SER A 21 -24.39 -3.12 -5.97
CA SER A 21 -23.89 -2.13 -6.91
C SER A 21 -23.51 -0.89 -6.10
N TYR A 22 -22.22 -0.69 -5.85
CA TYR A 22 -21.72 0.62 -5.48
C TYR A 22 -21.95 1.55 -6.67
N GLY A 23 -23.07 2.23 -6.65
CA GLY A 23 -23.32 3.31 -7.59
C GLY A 23 -22.14 4.29 -7.46
N GLN A 24 -21.31 4.38 -8.49
CA GLN A 24 -20.39 5.49 -8.69
C GLN A 24 -21.26 6.75 -8.82
N THR A 25 -21.58 7.35 -7.67
CA THR A 25 -22.09 8.70 -7.68
C THR A 25 -20.98 9.58 -8.28
N LYS A 26 -21.34 10.55 -9.11
CA LYS A 26 -20.48 11.61 -9.68
C LYS A 26 -19.78 12.50 -8.60
N ARG A 27 -19.68 12.06 -7.37
CA ARG A 27 -19.04 12.71 -6.23
C ARG A 27 -17.82 11.87 -5.86
N GLY A 28 -16.61 12.46 -5.91
CA GLY A 28 -15.31 11.82 -5.65
C GLY A 28 -15.27 10.91 -4.42
N ALA A 29 -14.27 10.04 -4.35
CA ALA A 29 -14.07 9.07 -3.26
C ALA A 29 -14.03 9.76 -1.89
N TRP A 30 -14.50 9.09 -0.85
CA TRP A 30 -14.56 9.65 0.51
C TRP A 30 -13.18 10.02 1.06
N SER A 31 -12.16 9.22 0.75
CA SER A 31 -10.78 9.54 1.11
C SER A 31 -10.30 10.83 0.44
N GLU A 32 -10.62 11.04 -0.84
CA GLU A 32 -10.24 12.25 -1.57
C GLU A 32 -10.98 13.50 -1.06
N LYS A 33 -12.24 13.37 -0.66
CA LYS A 33 -12.99 14.47 -0.02
C LYS A 33 -12.35 14.88 1.31
N MET A 34 -11.97 13.90 2.13
CA MET A 34 -11.27 14.20 3.39
C MET A 34 -9.87 14.77 3.15
N ALA A 35 -9.13 14.27 2.14
CA ALA A 35 -7.85 14.84 1.74
C ALA A 35 -7.99 16.31 1.31
N ALA A 36 -9.05 16.66 0.57
CA ALA A 36 -9.36 18.05 0.22
C ALA A 36 -9.61 18.91 1.48
N THR A 37 -10.35 18.41 2.46
CA THR A 37 -10.54 19.07 3.77
C THR A 37 -9.22 19.31 4.48
N VAL A 38 -8.34 18.29 4.51
CA VAL A 38 -7.00 18.39 5.11
C VAL A 38 -6.18 19.49 4.43
N MET A 39 -6.11 19.47 3.10
CA MET A 39 -5.36 20.47 2.32
C MET A 39 -5.95 21.88 2.47
N HIS A 40 -7.28 22.00 2.68
CA HIS A 40 -7.91 23.27 2.95
C HIS A 40 -7.56 23.83 4.33
N ILE A 41 -7.64 23.00 5.38
CA ILE A 41 -7.40 23.40 6.77
C ILE A 41 -5.90 23.67 7.03
N TRP A 42 -5.03 22.77 6.57
CA TRP A 42 -3.59 22.82 6.88
C TRP A 42 -2.73 23.36 5.73
N LYS A 43 -3.35 23.68 4.59
CA LYS A 43 -2.68 24.28 3.41
C LYS A 43 -1.43 23.49 2.99
N ASP A 44 -0.27 24.15 3.02
CA ASP A 44 0.99 23.60 2.49
C ASP A 44 1.79 22.75 3.48
N SER A 45 1.46 22.81 4.75
CA SER A 45 2.15 22.07 5.81
C SER A 45 1.20 21.76 6.94
N LEU A 46 1.40 20.61 7.57
CA LEU A 46 0.60 20.22 8.73
C LEU A 46 0.93 21.08 9.95
N VAL A 47 0.29 22.24 10.02
CA VAL A 47 0.28 23.04 11.24
C VAL A 47 -0.86 22.51 12.11
N MET A 48 -0.51 21.66 13.05
CA MET A 48 -1.45 20.88 13.86
C MET A 48 -2.46 21.72 14.64
N GLN A 49 -2.08 22.93 15.02
CA GLN A 49 -2.93 23.88 15.74
C GLN A 49 -2.61 25.29 15.32
N PRO A 50 -3.56 26.05 14.74
CA PRO A 50 -3.34 27.45 14.42
C PRO A 50 -2.82 28.23 15.63
N GLY A 51 -1.74 29.00 15.44
CA GLY A 51 -1.12 29.82 16.48
C GLY A 51 -0.17 29.09 17.43
N LYS A 52 0.03 27.76 17.30
CA LYS A 52 1.06 27.01 18.03
C LYS A 52 2.25 26.68 17.14
N PRO A 53 3.48 26.60 17.70
CA PRO A 53 4.63 26.22 16.91
C PRO A 53 4.49 24.79 16.37
N VAL A 54 4.88 24.61 15.14
CA VAL A 54 4.95 23.29 14.50
C VAL A 54 5.92 22.40 15.27
N LYS A 55 5.54 21.15 15.47
CA LYS A 55 6.31 20.13 16.21
C LYS A 55 6.59 18.95 15.30
N TRP A 56 7.72 18.30 15.49
CA TRP A 56 7.96 16.96 14.97
C TRP A 56 7.11 15.97 15.78
N ALA A 57 5.97 15.57 15.27
CA ALA A 57 5.01 14.73 15.98
C ALA A 57 4.47 13.59 15.08
N TYR A 58 4.03 12.50 15.69
CA TYR A 58 3.52 11.32 14.96
C TYR A 58 2.23 11.59 14.18
N ASP A 59 1.47 12.58 14.59
CA ASP A 59 0.19 12.93 13.98
C ASP A 59 0.35 13.24 12.49
N GLU A 60 1.45 13.92 12.12
CA GLU A 60 1.78 14.20 10.73
C GLU A 60 1.99 12.92 9.94
N GLY A 61 2.78 11.99 10.47
CA GLY A 61 3.04 10.70 9.82
C GLY A 61 1.77 9.90 9.59
N VAL A 62 0.82 9.93 10.53
CA VAL A 62 -0.45 9.21 10.38
C VAL A 62 -1.29 9.78 9.24
N VAL A 63 -1.37 11.12 9.13
CA VAL A 63 -2.10 11.79 8.03
C VAL A 63 -1.39 11.56 6.70
N LEU A 64 -0.06 11.76 6.65
CA LEU A 64 0.71 11.66 5.41
C LEU A 64 0.79 10.23 4.87
N GLU A 65 0.70 9.20 5.71
CA GLU A 65 0.49 7.81 5.24
C GLU A 65 -0.85 7.66 4.52
N GLY A 66 -1.90 8.27 5.04
CA GLY A 66 -3.19 8.33 4.34
C GLY A 66 -3.07 8.98 2.97
N PHE A 67 -2.35 10.10 2.86
CA PHE A 67 -2.06 10.75 1.59
C PHE A 67 -1.23 9.88 0.66
N THR A 68 -0.21 9.18 1.18
CA THR A 68 0.61 8.24 0.40
C THR A 68 -0.25 7.15 -0.23
N ASN A 69 -1.17 6.57 0.54
CA ASN A 69 -2.07 5.53 0.05
C ASN A 69 -3.02 6.06 -1.04
N ILE A 70 -3.57 7.26 -0.86
CA ILE A 70 -4.44 7.89 -1.87
C ILE A 70 -3.64 8.24 -3.13
N TRP A 71 -2.44 8.80 -2.99
CA TRP A 71 -1.56 9.10 -4.11
C TRP A 71 -1.25 7.85 -4.93
N ARG A 72 -0.83 6.77 -4.29
CA ARG A 72 -0.55 5.49 -4.96
C ARG A 72 -1.77 4.92 -5.70
N ARG A 73 -2.98 5.10 -5.15
CA ARG A 73 -4.22 4.64 -5.78
C ARG A 73 -4.66 5.51 -6.95
N THR A 74 -4.45 6.83 -6.87
CA THR A 74 -5.02 7.82 -7.80
C THR A 74 -4.01 8.45 -8.75
N ALA A 75 -2.72 8.37 -8.44
CA ALA A 75 -1.63 9.06 -9.12
C ALA A 75 -1.82 10.59 -9.23
N LYS A 76 -2.55 11.21 -8.32
CA LYS A 76 -2.71 12.67 -8.28
C LYS A 76 -1.51 13.32 -7.62
N GLY A 77 -0.65 13.95 -8.40
CA GLY A 77 0.62 14.55 -7.95
C GLY A 77 0.47 15.62 -6.87
N GLU A 78 -0.71 16.22 -6.71
CA GLU A 78 -1.00 17.18 -5.63
C GLU A 78 -0.83 16.57 -4.23
N TYR A 79 -1.19 15.28 -4.06
CA TYR A 79 -1.01 14.58 -2.78
C TYR A 79 0.47 14.35 -2.49
N PHE A 80 1.26 13.95 -3.48
CA PHE A 80 2.70 13.82 -3.31
C PHE A 80 3.36 15.15 -2.93
N LYS A 81 2.99 16.24 -3.62
CA LYS A 81 3.51 17.59 -3.31
C LYS A 81 3.18 18.00 -1.88
N PHE A 82 1.96 17.70 -1.40
CA PHE A 82 1.57 17.99 -0.01
C PHE A 82 2.42 17.20 0.99
N ILE A 83 2.67 15.90 0.73
CA ILE A 83 3.54 15.05 1.57
C ILE A 83 4.95 15.63 1.62
N GLN A 84 5.54 15.90 0.46
CA GLN A 84 6.92 16.37 0.35
C GLN A 84 7.10 17.73 1.03
N LYS A 85 6.23 18.70 0.76
CA LYS A 85 6.26 20.02 1.42
C LYS A 85 6.14 19.92 2.94
N SER A 86 5.30 19.01 3.45
CA SER A 86 5.14 18.81 4.89
C SER A 86 6.43 18.30 5.53
N MET A 87 7.13 17.36 4.90
CA MET A 87 8.41 16.84 5.42
C MET A 87 9.58 17.81 5.21
N ASP A 88 9.64 18.53 4.10
CA ASP A 88 10.68 19.54 3.82
C ASP A 88 10.65 20.70 4.84
N HIS A 89 9.53 20.90 5.51
CA HIS A 89 9.46 21.84 6.64
C HIS A 89 10.38 21.43 7.79
N PHE A 90 10.60 20.14 7.99
CA PHE A 90 11.40 19.59 9.10
C PHE A 90 12.79 19.11 8.66
N VAL A 91 12.90 18.45 7.52
CA VAL A 91 14.13 17.79 7.07
C VAL A 91 15.04 18.78 6.38
N GLN A 92 16.29 18.91 6.87
CA GLN A 92 17.33 19.76 6.29
C GLN A 92 18.18 18.97 5.29
N GLU A 93 18.97 19.65 4.47
CA GLU A 93 19.78 19.01 3.42
C GLU A 93 20.86 18.06 3.96
N ASP A 94 21.32 18.29 5.20
CA ASP A 94 22.25 17.40 5.89
C ASP A 94 21.58 16.17 6.53
N GLY A 95 20.23 16.06 6.44
CA GLY A 95 19.44 15.01 7.06
C GLY A 95 19.04 15.26 8.51
N SER A 96 19.43 16.38 9.10
CA SER A 96 18.95 16.75 10.42
C SER A 96 17.45 17.08 10.39
N ILE A 97 16.76 16.85 11.52
CA ILE A 97 15.32 17.04 11.64
C ILE A 97 15.03 18.13 12.65
N ARG A 98 14.40 19.22 12.21
CA ARG A 98 14.00 20.33 13.09
C ARG A 98 13.03 19.83 14.16
N LYS A 99 13.26 20.26 15.42
CA LYS A 99 12.43 19.90 16.59
C LYS A 99 12.48 18.43 17.00
N TYR A 100 13.31 17.61 16.38
CA TYR A 100 13.60 16.25 16.83
C TYR A 100 14.82 16.25 17.76
N LYS A 101 14.76 15.47 18.83
CA LYS A 101 15.84 15.24 19.79
C LYS A 101 15.88 13.76 20.13
N SER A 102 16.93 13.10 19.69
CA SER A 102 17.11 11.64 19.88
C SER A 102 17.22 11.25 21.35
N GLU A 103 17.81 12.11 22.19
CA GLU A 103 18.01 11.89 23.63
C GLU A 103 16.71 11.87 24.45
N GLU A 104 15.60 12.35 23.90
CA GLU A 104 14.27 12.21 24.49
C GLU A 104 13.78 10.78 24.47
N TYR A 105 14.35 9.93 23.58
CA TYR A 105 13.92 8.56 23.37
C TYR A 105 12.40 8.44 23.37
N ASN A 106 11.78 9.27 22.55
CA ASN A 106 10.33 9.26 22.32
C ASN A 106 10.02 8.40 21.11
N ILE A 107 9.37 7.25 21.32
CA ILE A 107 9.06 6.33 20.20
C ILE A 107 8.04 6.92 19.23
N ASP A 108 7.20 7.86 19.67
CA ASP A 108 6.24 8.56 18.80
C ASP A 108 6.93 9.32 17.68
N HIS A 109 8.14 9.84 17.93
CA HIS A 109 8.93 10.60 16.94
C HIS A 109 9.40 9.73 15.76
N ILE A 110 9.43 8.40 15.94
CA ILE A 110 9.86 7.44 14.91
C ILE A 110 8.82 7.28 13.80
N LYS A 111 7.53 7.54 14.10
CA LYS A 111 6.40 7.30 13.18
C LYS A 111 6.59 7.95 11.80
N ASN A 112 7.12 9.15 11.74
CA ASN A 112 7.34 9.87 10.48
C ASN A 112 8.42 9.23 9.59
N GLY A 113 9.21 8.31 10.12
CA GLY A 113 10.27 7.61 9.40
C GLY A 113 9.79 6.88 8.14
N ARG A 114 8.55 6.34 8.14
CA ARG A 114 7.98 5.71 6.95
C ARG A 114 7.76 6.70 5.79
N ILE A 115 7.39 7.94 6.11
CA ILE A 115 7.24 8.99 5.10
C ILE A 115 8.62 9.37 4.54
N LEU A 116 9.65 9.45 5.40
CA LEU A 116 11.02 9.71 4.95
C LEU A 116 11.54 8.60 4.03
N LEU A 117 11.29 7.32 4.37
CA LEU A 117 11.64 6.19 3.51
C LEU A 117 10.91 6.23 2.16
N MET A 118 9.62 6.56 2.16
CA MET A 118 8.84 6.71 0.94
C MET A 118 9.40 7.84 0.07
N LEU A 119 9.68 9.02 0.66
CA LEU A 119 10.26 10.15 -0.06
C LEU A 119 11.65 9.83 -0.62
N TYR A 120 12.49 9.14 0.15
CA TYR A 120 13.79 8.65 -0.33
C TYR A 120 13.62 7.73 -1.55
N LYS A 121 12.82 6.68 -1.41
CA LYS A 121 12.61 5.69 -2.49
C LYS A 121 12.02 6.30 -3.77
N VAL A 122 11.21 7.35 -3.65
CA VAL A 122 10.53 8.00 -4.78
C VAL A 122 11.38 9.08 -5.44
N THR A 123 12.20 9.80 -4.65
CA THR A 123 12.95 10.97 -5.15
C THR A 123 14.46 10.75 -5.26
N GLY A 124 15.00 9.70 -4.65
CA GLY A 124 16.45 9.47 -4.54
C GLY A 124 17.19 10.49 -3.67
N GLN A 125 16.49 11.46 -3.03
CA GLN A 125 17.15 12.53 -2.28
C GLN A 125 17.77 12.01 -0.98
N GLU A 126 19.08 12.14 -0.88
CA GLU A 126 19.90 11.63 0.22
C GLU A 126 19.51 12.18 1.60
N LYS A 127 18.99 13.42 1.66
CA LYS A 127 18.51 14.03 2.90
C LYS A 127 17.45 13.18 3.62
N TYR A 128 16.54 12.55 2.86
CA TYR A 128 15.50 11.70 3.46
C TYR A 128 16.07 10.37 3.96
N TYR A 129 17.06 9.80 3.26
CA TYR A 129 17.79 8.63 3.74
C TYR A 129 18.52 8.92 5.06
N LYS A 130 19.27 10.03 5.11
CA LYS A 130 19.98 10.46 6.32
C LYS A 130 19.03 10.70 7.49
N ALA A 131 17.90 11.38 7.25
CA ALA A 131 16.88 11.62 8.26
C ALA A 131 16.23 10.31 8.76
N ALA A 132 15.90 9.38 7.86
CA ALA A 132 15.39 8.06 8.24
C ALA A 132 16.43 7.27 9.05
N THR A 133 17.70 7.32 8.66
CA THR A 133 18.81 6.67 9.38
C THR A 133 19.01 7.28 10.77
N LEU A 134 18.84 8.60 10.92
CA LEU A 134 18.85 9.27 12.23
C LEU A 134 17.75 8.72 13.14
N LEU A 135 16.52 8.57 12.63
CA LEU A 135 15.42 7.96 13.41
C LEU A 135 15.69 6.49 13.73
N ARG A 136 16.23 5.72 12.77
CA ARG A 136 16.62 4.32 12.98
C ARG A 136 17.67 4.17 14.07
N SER A 137 18.64 5.11 14.14
CA SER A 137 19.71 5.08 15.14
C SER A 137 19.19 5.20 16.57
N GLN A 138 18.08 5.94 16.80
CA GLN A 138 17.46 6.02 18.12
C GLN A 138 17.07 4.63 18.64
N LEU A 139 16.58 3.72 17.78
CA LEU A 139 16.14 2.39 18.20
C LEU A 139 17.29 1.49 18.68
N ASN A 140 18.54 1.77 18.28
CA ASN A 140 19.70 0.99 18.70
C ASN A 140 19.99 1.14 20.21
N THR A 141 19.74 2.33 20.75
CA THR A 141 20.03 2.67 22.15
C THR A 141 18.78 3.01 22.95
N HIS A 142 17.60 2.84 22.35
CA HIS A 142 16.32 3.14 23.01
C HIS A 142 16.18 2.32 24.30
N PRO A 143 15.83 2.94 25.44
CA PRO A 143 15.66 2.22 26.70
C PRO A 143 14.65 1.08 26.59
N ARG A 144 14.95 -0.02 27.30
CA ARG A 144 14.17 -1.25 27.22
C ARG A 144 13.79 -1.78 28.60
N THR A 145 12.71 -2.53 28.66
CA THR A 145 12.37 -3.40 29.79
C THR A 145 13.42 -4.52 29.91
N LYS A 146 13.41 -5.26 31.02
CA LYS A 146 14.33 -6.40 31.25
C LYS A 146 14.19 -7.49 30.17
N GLU A 147 12.99 -7.68 29.63
CA GLU A 147 12.72 -8.62 28.55
C GLU A 147 13.12 -8.11 27.16
N GLY A 148 13.42 -6.81 27.03
CA GLY A 148 13.82 -6.18 25.77
C GLY A 148 12.75 -5.33 25.09
N GLY A 149 11.59 -5.12 25.69
CA GLY A 149 10.54 -4.24 25.17
C GLY A 149 10.95 -2.78 25.19
N PHE A 150 10.68 -2.02 24.14
CA PHE A 150 10.97 -0.59 24.09
C PHE A 150 10.11 0.17 25.10
N TRP A 151 10.72 1.02 25.92
CA TRP A 151 9.95 2.00 26.68
C TRP A 151 9.18 2.92 25.72
N HIS A 152 8.00 3.33 26.11
CA HIS A 152 7.24 4.25 25.26
C HIS A 152 7.96 5.60 25.11
N LYS A 153 8.53 6.12 26.21
CA LYS A 153 9.38 7.32 26.23
C LYS A 153 10.34 7.25 27.42
N LYS A 154 11.48 7.94 27.32
CA LYS A 154 12.41 8.05 28.44
C LYS A 154 11.75 8.61 29.71
N ILE A 155 10.81 9.56 29.55
CA ILE A 155 10.04 10.12 30.67
C ILE A 155 8.98 9.16 31.27
N TYR A 156 8.77 8.01 30.64
CA TYR A 156 7.90 6.93 31.11
C TYR A 156 8.72 5.62 31.25
N PRO A 157 9.64 5.57 32.24
CA PRO A 157 10.56 4.45 32.37
C PRO A 157 9.80 3.16 32.67
N HIS A 158 10.32 2.04 32.15
CA HIS A 158 9.78 0.68 32.31
C HIS A 158 8.38 0.44 31.69
N GLN A 159 7.85 1.38 30.90
CA GLN A 159 6.48 1.27 30.39
C GLN A 159 6.46 0.94 28.89
N MET A 160 5.70 -0.08 28.52
CA MET A 160 5.26 -0.34 27.16
C MET A 160 3.78 0.03 27.03
N TRP A 161 3.45 0.78 25.98
CA TRP A 161 2.08 1.08 25.59
C TRP A 161 1.78 0.50 24.22
N LEU A 162 0.52 0.12 23.96
CA LEU A 162 0.12 -0.40 22.63
C LEU A 162 0.42 0.59 21.50
N ASP A 163 0.30 1.88 21.79
CA ASP A 163 0.61 2.99 20.89
C ASP A 163 2.03 2.89 20.32
N GLY A 164 3.01 2.59 21.18
CA GLY A 164 4.42 2.49 20.80
C GLY A 164 4.69 1.43 19.74
N LEU A 165 3.84 0.40 19.64
CA LEU A 165 4.00 -0.65 18.63
C LEU A 165 3.69 -0.14 17.22
N TYR A 166 2.73 0.78 17.07
CA TYR A 166 2.48 1.44 15.79
C TYR A 166 3.49 2.54 15.48
N MET A 167 3.93 3.26 16.52
CA MET A 167 4.85 4.39 16.33
C MET A 167 6.22 3.94 15.84
N GLY A 168 6.75 2.83 16.37
CA GLY A 168 8.11 2.35 16.06
C GLY A 168 8.19 1.20 15.06
N GLN A 169 7.35 0.17 15.22
CA GLN A 169 7.61 -1.11 14.56
C GLN A 169 7.38 -1.12 13.05
N PRO A 170 6.35 -0.45 12.46
CA PRO A 170 6.20 -0.38 11.02
C PRO A 170 7.37 0.30 10.30
N PHE A 171 7.90 1.39 10.87
CA PHE A 171 9.11 2.02 10.34
C PHE A 171 10.33 1.10 10.46
N TYR A 172 10.52 0.46 11.62
CA TYR A 172 11.63 -0.45 11.85
C TYR A 172 11.62 -1.62 10.87
N ALA A 173 10.44 -2.21 10.61
CA ALA A 173 10.27 -3.29 9.64
C ALA A 173 10.54 -2.83 8.19
N GLU A 174 10.00 -1.67 7.80
CA GLU A 174 10.21 -1.11 6.46
C GLU A 174 11.68 -0.73 6.23
N TYR A 175 12.34 -0.11 7.22
CA TYR A 175 13.77 0.21 7.16
C TYR A 175 14.61 -1.07 7.03
N ALA A 176 14.34 -2.08 7.88
CA ALA A 176 15.05 -3.34 7.87
C ALA A 176 14.90 -4.09 6.53
N ALA A 177 13.70 -4.09 5.95
CA ALA A 177 13.47 -4.69 4.63
C ALA A 177 14.17 -3.91 3.50
N THR A 178 14.16 -2.57 3.57
CA THR A 178 14.75 -1.70 2.56
C THR A 178 16.27 -1.81 2.53
N PHE A 179 16.91 -1.87 3.71
CA PHE A 179 18.38 -1.86 3.85
C PHE A 179 18.95 -3.22 4.31
N ASN A 180 18.23 -4.31 4.05
CA ASN A 180 18.65 -5.68 4.26
C ASN A 180 19.22 -5.95 5.68
N GLN A 181 18.42 -5.64 6.73
CA GLN A 181 18.74 -5.90 8.13
C GLN A 181 17.87 -7.07 8.67
N PRO A 182 18.08 -8.31 8.24
CA PRO A 182 17.20 -9.44 8.57
C PRO A 182 17.15 -9.77 10.07
N GLU A 183 18.20 -9.47 10.82
CA GLU A 183 18.29 -9.66 12.28
C GLU A 183 17.28 -8.81 13.06
N ALA A 184 16.83 -7.69 12.49
CA ALA A 184 15.87 -6.80 13.13
C ALA A 184 14.48 -7.44 13.32
N PHE A 185 14.11 -8.38 12.47
CA PHE A 185 12.75 -8.96 12.49
C PHE A 185 12.46 -9.79 13.73
N ASP A 186 13.46 -10.40 14.35
CA ASP A 186 13.28 -11.06 15.65
C ASP A 186 12.91 -10.06 16.75
N ASP A 187 13.58 -8.92 16.82
CA ASP A 187 13.28 -7.85 17.79
C ASP A 187 11.89 -7.26 17.54
N ILE A 188 11.56 -6.95 16.29
CA ILE A 188 10.25 -6.43 15.90
C ILE A 188 9.13 -7.38 16.34
N ALA A 189 9.27 -8.67 16.10
CA ALA A 189 8.26 -9.65 16.51
C ALA A 189 8.12 -9.73 18.03
N LYS A 190 9.25 -9.72 18.76
CA LYS A 190 9.26 -9.75 20.22
C LYS A 190 8.50 -8.59 20.85
N GLN A 191 8.53 -7.39 20.26
CA GLN A 191 7.80 -6.24 20.78
C GLN A 191 6.28 -6.52 20.85
N PHE A 192 5.70 -7.14 19.81
CA PHE A 192 4.30 -7.55 19.82
C PHE A 192 4.05 -8.69 20.79
N VAL A 193 4.94 -9.67 20.87
CA VAL A 193 4.82 -10.83 21.76
C VAL A 193 4.84 -10.39 23.23
N TYR A 194 5.70 -9.44 23.61
CA TYR A 194 5.72 -8.90 24.98
C TYR A 194 4.37 -8.31 25.37
N MET A 195 3.80 -7.44 24.54
CA MET A 195 2.49 -6.85 24.83
C MET A 195 1.36 -7.89 24.76
N GLU A 196 1.46 -8.88 23.88
CA GLU A 196 0.53 -10.01 23.84
C GLU A 196 0.53 -10.80 25.17
N ASN A 197 1.71 -11.08 25.70
CA ASN A 197 1.86 -11.87 26.92
C ASN A 197 1.44 -11.12 28.18
N HIS A 198 1.73 -9.81 28.25
CA HIS A 198 1.46 -9.00 29.43
C HIS A 198 0.10 -8.33 29.40
N ALA A 199 -0.30 -7.76 28.26
CA ALA A 199 -1.47 -6.86 28.20
C ALA A 199 -2.77 -7.55 27.76
N ARG A 200 -2.75 -8.78 27.22
CA ARG A 200 -3.97 -9.46 26.79
C ARG A 200 -4.77 -10.00 27.97
N ASP A 201 -6.02 -9.57 28.06
CA ASP A 201 -7.00 -10.16 28.98
C ASP A 201 -7.52 -11.49 28.42
N LYS A 202 -7.42 -12.55 29.23
CA LYS A 202 -7.78 -13.93 28.81
C LYS A 202 -9.30 -14.12 28.64
N ASN A 203 -10.12 -13.31 29.30
CA ASN A 203 -11.57 -13.45 29.28
C ASN A 203 -12.19 -12.77 28.06
N THR A 204 -11.79 -11.55 27.78
CA THR A 204 -12.33 -10.72 26.69
C THR A 204 -11.54 -10.88 25.40
N GLY A 205 -10.24 -11.16 25.48
CA GLY A 205 -9.31 -11.12 24.37
C GLY A 205 -8.86 -9.72 23.99
N LEU A 206 -9.28 -8.68 24.73
CA LEU A 206 -8.82 -7.30 24.55
C LEU A 206 -7.43 -7.10 25.17
N LEU A 207 -6.73 -6.03 24.79
CA LEU A 207 -5.45 -5.65 25.40
C LEU A 207 -5.61 -4.37 26.19
N TYR A 208 -5.02 -4.35 27.38
CA TYR A 208 -4.92 -3.13 28.20
C TYR A 208 -4.01 -2.10 27.52
N HIS A 209 -4.26 -0.80 27.73
CA HIS A 209 -3.56 0.30 27.07
C HIS A 209 -2.05 0.25 27.29
N GLY A 210 -1.62 0.02 28.53
CA GLY A 210 -0.21 0.02 28.91
C GLY A 210 0.15 -1.00 29.99
N TRP A 211 1.43 -1.36 30.01
CA TRP A 211 2.05 -2.22 30.99
C TRP A 211 3.31 -1.54 31.55
N ASP A 212 3.40 -1.48 32.88
CA ASP A 212 4.55 -1.02 33.63
C ASP A 212 5.26 -2.23 34.28
N GLU A 213 6.44 -2.58 33.75
CA GLU A 213 7.26 -3.68 34.29
C GLU A 213 7.62 -3.46 35.75
N SER A 214 7.87 -2.22 36.16
CA SER A 214 8.24 -1.87 37.54
C SER A 214 7.07 -1.98 38.51
N LYS A 215 5.83 -1.83 38.02
CA LYS A 215 4.59 -1.75 38.82
C LYS A 215 4.52 -0.56 39.80
N GLU A 216 5.44 0.40 39.63
CA GLU A 216 5.56 1.56 40.52
C GLU A 216 4.61 2.70 40.14
N GLN A 217 4.15 2.76 38.91
CA GLN A 217 3.23 3.80 38.47
C GLN A 217 1.91 3.73 39.25
N LYS A 218 1.34 4.88 39.59
CA LYS A 218 0.07 4.97 40.35
C LYS A 218 -1.09 4.37 39.54
N TRP A 219 -1.07 4.47 38.22
CA TRP A 219 -2.07 3.89 37.33
C TRP A 219 -1.93 2.36 37.19
N ALA A 220 -0.77 1.80 37.49
CA ALA A 220 -0.49 0.39 37.26
C ALA A 220 -1.03 -0.48 38.42
N ASN A 221 -1.65 -1.58 38.05
CA ASN A 221 -2.01 -2.63 38.98
C ASN A 221 -0.75 -3.20 39.65
N LYS A 222 -0.71 -3.22 40.98
CA LYS A 222 0.48 -3.59 41.76
C LYS A 222 0.90 -5.06 41.59
N ASN A 223 0.01 -5.93 41.14
CA ASN A 223 0.34 -7.34 40.86
C ASN A 223 0.76 -7.57 39.41
N THR A 224 0.04 -6.98 38.46
CA THR A 224 0.22 -7.25 37.03
C THR A 224 1.00 -6.18 36.29
N GLY A 225 1.03 -4.94 36.76
CA GLY A 225 1.58 -3.78 36.05
C GLY A 225 0.66 -3.19 34.99
N LEU A 226 -0.57 -3.68 34.85
CA LEU A 226 -1.50 -3.29 33.80
C LEU A 226 -2.26 -2.00 34.12
N SER A 227 -2.58 -1.23 33.09
CA SER A 227 -3.53 -0.12 33.17
C SER A 227 -4.96 -0.63 33.36
N PRO A 228 -5.90 0.20 33.87
CA PRO A 228 -7.21 -0.33 34.30
C PRO A 228 -8.19 -0.68 33.17
N HIS A 229 -8.08 -0.09 31.98
CA HIS A 229 -9.12 -0.17 30.94
C HIS A 229 -8.59 -0.51 29.53
N PHE A 230 -9.51 -1.01 28.68
CA PHE A 230 -9.27 -1.29 27.26
C PHE A 230 -9.64 -0.05 26.43
N TRP A 231 -8.67 0.83 26.23
CA TRP A 231 -8.88 2.04 25.45
C TRP A 231 -8.88 1.73 23.93
N GLY A 232 -9.96 2.13 23.25
CA GLY A 232 -10.19 1.78 21.84
C GLY A 232 -9.06 2.20 20.91
N ARG A 233 -8.55 3.44 21.02
CA ARG A 233 -7.47 3.93 20.17
C ARG A 233 -6.14 3.21 20.39
N ALA A 234 -5.79 2.84 21.60
CA ALA A 234 -4.59 2.05 21.87
C ALA A 234 -4.66 0.68 21.19
N MET A 235 -5.80 -0.01 21.32
CA MET A 235 -6.08 -1.23 20.56
C MET A 235 -6.03 -1.01 19.06
N GLY A 236 -6.53 0.13 18.57
CA GLY A 236 -6.48 0.50 17.16
C GLY A 236 -5.05 0.64 16.63
N TRP A 237 -4.19 1.33 17.38
CA TRP A 237 -2.76 1.43 17.03
C TRP A 237 -2.09 0.06 16.95
N TYR A 238 -2.37 -0.82 17.91
CA TYR A 238 -1.82 -2.17 17.92
C TYR A 238 -2.20 -2.95 16.65
N GLY A 239 -3.46 -2.91 16.25
CA GLY A 239 -3.95 -3.57 15.03
C GLY A 239 -3.34 -2.99 13.75
N MET A 240 -3.25 -1.66 13.63
CA MET A 240 -2.57 -1.00 12.52
C MET A 240 -1.09 -1.38 12.46
N GLY A 241 -0.40 -1.38 13.60
CA GLY A 241 1.00 -1.79 13.69
C GLY A 241 1.26 -3.20 13.18
N LEU A 242 0.39 -4.15 13.55
CA LEU A 242 0.51 -5.56 13.10
C LEU A 242 0.38 -5.71 11.58
N VAL A 243 -0.64 -5.13 10.97
CA VAL A 243 -0.85 -5.28 9.51
C VAL A 243 0.22 -4.57 8.71
N ASP A 244 0.74 -3.44 9.21
CA ASP A 244 1.80 -2.67 8.54
C ASP A 244 3.17 -3.35 8.66
N VAL A 245 3.48 -3.95 9.81
CA VAL A 245 4.69 -4.75 10.00
C VAL A 245 4.68 -5.99 9.11
N LEU A 246 3.56 -6.72 9.06
CA LEU A 246 3.42 -7.95 8.28
C LEU A 246 3.65 -7.74 6.77
N GLU A 247 3.46 -6.54 6.26
CA GLU A 247 3.73 -6.18 4.87
C GLU A 247 5.22 -6.31 4.50
N TYR A 248 6.10 -5.95 5.43
CA TYR A 248 7.56 -6.02 5.27
C TYR A 248 8.19 -7.26 5.90
N PHE A 249 7.46 -7.98 6.74
CA PHE A 249 7.97 -9.10 7.49
C PHE A 249 8.24 -10.31 6.56
N PRO A 250 9.45 -10.90 6.56
CA PRO A 250 9.80 -11.94 5.60
C PRO A 250 8.86 -13.15 5.65
N GLY A 251 8.41 -13.60 4.48
CA GLY A 251 7.39 -14.66 4.36
C GLY A 251 7.79 -16.00 5.00
N LYS A 252 9.10 -16.31 5.01
CA LYS A 252 9.66 -17.56 5.58
C LYS A 252 10.20 -17.40 7.01
N HIS A 253 10.05 -16.22 7.63
CA HIS A 253 10.55 -15.97 8.98
C HIS A 253 9.81 -16.82 10.01
N PRO A 254 10.50 -17.50 10.95
CA PRO A 254 9.86 -18.43 11.91
C PRO A 254 8.72 -17.79 12.72
N ARG A 255 8.89 -16.51 13.12
CA ARG A 255 7.90 -15.79 13.94
C ARG A 255 6.73 -15.20 13.16
N ARG A 256 6.75 -15.26 11.81
CA ARG A 256 5.64 -14.70 11.02
C ARG A 256 4.28 -15.33 11.38
N LYS A 257 4.28 -16.66 11.58
CA LYS A 257 3.06 -17.38 11.98
C LYS A 257 2.51 -16.87 13.31
N GLU A 258 3.38 -16.60 14.28
CA GLU A 258 3.02 -16.05 15.60
C GLU A 258 2.34 -14.69 15.47
N LEU A 259 2.89 -13.77 14.66
CA LEU A 259 2.29 -12.46 14.40
C LEU A 259 0.92 -12.57 13.71
N LEU A 260 0.75 -13.48 12.76
CA LEU A 260 -0.54 -13.74 12.12
C LEU A 260 -1.59 -14.24 13.14
N GLN A 261 -1.20 -15.11 14.05
CA GLN A 261 -2.07 -15.59 15.12
C GLN A 261 -2.44 -14.47 16.11
N ILE A 262 -1.49 -13.59 16.43
CA ILE A 262 -1.76 -12.40 17.26
C ILE A 262 -2.78 -11.50 16.56
N LEU A 263 -2.60 -11.25 15.26
CA LEU A 263 -3.55 -10.44 14.47
C LEU A 263 -4.95 -11.08 14.42
N GLU A 264 -5.06 -12.40 14.31
CA GLU A 264 -6.36 -13.08 14.31
C GLU A 264 -7.05 -12.99 15.68
N ARG A 265 -6.30 -13.13 16.79
CA ARG A 265 -6.85 -12.92 18.15
C ARG A 265 -7.31 -11.48 18.34
N PHE A 266 -6.53 -10.51 17.87
CA PHE A 266 -6.93 -9.10 17.86
C PHE A 266 -8.25 -8.90 17.10
N ALA A 267 -8.34 -9.37 15.85
CA ALA A 267 -9.53 -9.23 15.02
C ALA A 267 -10.77 -9.87 15.66
N THR A 268 -10.60 -11.04 16.27
CA THR A 268 -11.68 -11.75 16.99
C THR A 268 -12.17 -10.96 18.21
N ALA A 269 -11.27 -10.34 18.95
CA ALA A 269 -11.64 -9.52 20.11
C ALA A 269 -12.37 -8.24 19.68
N VAL A 270 -11.90 -7.59 18.63
CA VAL A 270 -12.51 -6.38 18.06
C VAL A 270 -13.92 -6.68 17.50
N GLU A 271 -14.11 -7.81 16.80
CA GLU A 271 -15.41 -8.26 16.30
C GLU A 271 -16.44 -8.39 17.44
N LYS A 272 -16.05 -8.99 18.58
CA LYS A 272 -16.96 -9.21 19.72
C LYS A 272 -17.49 -7.93 20.36
N VAL A 273 -16.74 -6.85 20.29
CA VAL A 273 -17.08 -5.55 20.92
C VAL A 273 -17.55 -4.50 19.91
N GLN A 274 -17.80 -4.90 18.65
CA GLN A 274 -18.42 -4.02 17.66
C GLN A 274 -19.88 -3.76 18.04
N ASP A 275 -20.26 -2.49 18.17
CA ASP A 275 -21.65 -2.15 18.49
C ASP A 275 -22.61 -2.64 17.38
N SER A 276 -23.63 -3.39 17.81
CA SER A 276 -24.54 -4.05 16.87
C SER A 276 -25.41 -3.07 16.08
N LYS A 277 -25.73 -1.90 16.66
CA LYS A 277 -26.62 -0.88 16.09
C LYS A 277 -25.90 0.09 15.17
N SER A 278 -24.78 0.65 15.63
CA SER A 278 -24.01 1.65 14.88
C SER A 278 -22.96 1.01 13.95
N GLY A 279 -22.45 -0.18 14.29
CA GLY A 279 -21.36 -0.83 13.58
C GLY A 279 -19.96 -0.31 13.94
N VAL A 280 -19.84 0.70 14.79
CA VAL A 280 -18.57 1.27 15.25
C VAL A 280 -18.25 0.86 16.68
N TRP A 281 -17.24 1.44 17.30
CA TRP A 281 -16.74 1.01 18.61
C TRP A 281 -16.73 2.16 19.63
N TYR A 282 -16.85 1.79 20.90
CA TYR A 282 -16.84 2.71 22.02
C TYR A 282 -15.43 3.11 22.44
N GLN A 283 -15.30 4.25 23.13
CA GLN A 283 -14.05 4.77 23.70
C GLN A 283 -13.40 3.74 24.65
N ILE A 284 -14.18 3.16 25.57
CA ILE A 284 -13.80 2.03 26.42
C ILE A 284 -14.55 0.79 25.92
N LEU A 285 -13.81 -0.16 25.38
CA LEU A 285 -14.34 -1.22 24.50
C LEU A 285 -15.29 -2.20 25.18
N ASP A 286 -15.02 -2.56 26.44
CA ASP A 286 -15.78 -3.55 27.22
C ASP A 286 -16.96 -2.96 28.01
N LYS A 287 -17.25 -1.67 27.85
CA LYS A 287 -18.26 -0.95 28.62
C LYS A 287 -19.29 -0.21 27.76
N PRO A 288 -19.99 -0.92 26.84
CA PRO A 288 -20.92 -0.27 25.89
C PRO A 288 -22.09 0.45 26.61
N THR A 289 -22.48 0.01 27.80
CA THR A 289 -23.53 0.62 28.62
C THR A 289 -22.99 1.50 29.75
N GLY A 290 -21.67 1.71 29.81
CA GLY A 290 -21.04 2.52 30.85
C GLY A 290 -21.52 3.98 30.79
N LYS A 291 -21.81 4.57 31.94
CA LYS A 291 -22.31 5.95 32.02
C LYS A 291 -21.30 6.91 31.39
N GLY A 292 -21.74 7.66 30.37
CA GLY A 292 -20.91 8.64 29.67
C GLY A 292 -19.96 8.07 28.60
N ASN A 293 -19.88 6.74 28.40
CA ASN A 293 -19.12 6.17 27.33
C ASN A 293 -19.76 6.50 25.98
N TYR A 294 -18.93 6.69 24.95
CA TYR A 294 -19.38 7.17 23.64
C TYR A 294 -18.69 6.40 22.51
N LEU A 295 -19.31 6.43 21.32
CA LEU A 295 -18.73 5.90 20.09
C LEU A 295 -17.56 6.77 19.67
N GLU A 296 -16.39 6.14 19.36
CA GLU A 296 -15.15 6.89 19.14
C GLU A 296 -14.62 6.68 17.72
N ALA A 297 -14.36 7.79 17.03
CA ALA A 297 -14.06 7.78 15.61
C ALA A 297 -12.67 7.20 15.29
N SER A 298 -11.61 7.58 16.03
CA SER A 298 -10.26 7.14 15.68
C SER A 298 -10.09 5.63 15.84
N ALA A 299 -10.55 5.06 16.95
CA ALA A 299 -10.52 3.62 17.19
C ALA A 299 -11.29 2.87 16.08
N SER A 300 -12.48 3.36 15.73
CA SER A 300 -13.32 2.76 14.69
C SER A 300 -12.62 2.74 13.33
N ASN A 301 -11.98 3.86 12.94
CA ASN A 301 -11.22 3.94 11.70
C ASN A 301 -10.02 2.98 11.69
N MET A 302 -9.27 2.90 12.80
CA MET A 302 -8.11 2.02 12.94
C MET A 302 -8.50 0.54 12.85
N PHE A 303 -9.61 0.15 13.47
CA PHE A 303 -10.11 -1.23 13.39
C PHE A 303 -10.55 -1.57 11.96
N VAL A 304 -11.29 -0.68 11.30
CA VAL A 304 -11.67 -0.88 9.88
C VAL A 304 -10.43 -1.04 9.00
N TYR A 305 -9.44 -0.17 9.16
CA TYR A 305 -8.18 -0.28 8.41
C TYR A 305 -7.48 -1.62 8.63
N ALA A 306 -7.26 -2.00 9.90
CA ALA A 306 -6.55 -3.23 10.24
C ALA A 306 -7.26 -4.47 9.71
N LEU A 307 -8.59 -4.54 9.84
CA LEU A 307 -9.40 -5.65 9.35
C LEU A 307 -9.43 -5.69 7.82
N ALA A 308 -9.71 -4.57 7.16
CA ALA A 308 -9.80 -4.49 5.70
C ALA A 308 -8.46 -4.83 5.03
N LYS A 309 -7.36 -4.23 5.48
CA LYS A 309 -6.00 -4.50 4.98
C LYS A 309 -5.58 -5.94 5.27
N GLY A 310 -5.87 -6.44 6.48
CA GLY A 310 -5.57 -7.81 6.87
C GLY A 310 -6.25 -8.85 5.99
N VAL A 311 -7.53 -8.63 5.65
CA VAL A 311 -8.27 -9.51 4.72
C VAL A 311 -7.74 -9.38 3.30
N ARG A 312 -7.51 -8.15 2.80
CA ARG A 312 -7.01 -7.91 1.44
C ARG A 312 -5.66 -8.59 1.19
N LEU A 313 -4.76 -8.55 2.18
CA LEU A 313 -3.43 -9.14 2.09
C LEU A 313 -3.40 -10.64 2.46
N GLY A 314 -4.54 -11.23 2.81
CA GLY A 314 -4.64 -12.64 3.20
C GLY A 314 -4.05 -12.95 4.58
N TYR A 315 -3.88 -11.95 5.44
CA TYR A 315 -3.42 -12.12 6.82
C TYR A 315 -4.55 -12.52 7.77
N LEU A 316 -5.78 -12.19 7.41
CA LEU A 316 -7.00 -12.50 8.15
C LEU A 316 -7.97 -13.31 7.30
N PRO A 317 -8.75 -14.23 7.93
CA PRO A 317 -9.85 -14.92 7.28
C PRO A 317 -10.89 -13.96 6.69
N GLN A 318 -11.53 -14.38 5.58
CA GLN A 318 -12.51 -13.59 4.83
C GLN A 318 -13.73 -13.14 5.67
N LYS A 319 -14.06 -13.84 6.75
CA LYS A 319 -15.18 -13.48 7.65
C LYS A 319 -15.07 -12.06 8.21
N PHE A 320 -13.85 -11.57 8.47
CA PHE A 320 -13.62 -10.22 9.00
C PHE A 320 -13.92 -9.09 8.01
N GLU A 321 -14.13 -9.43 6.75
CA GLU A 321 -14.60 -8.52 5.73
C GLU A 321 -15.92 -7.85 6.10
N ALA A 322 -16.90 -8.64 6.56
CA ALA A 322 -18.21 -8.13 6.95
C ALA A 322 -18.12 -7.18 8.16
N VAL A 323 -17.21 -7.46 9.10
CA VAL A 323 -16.94 -6.60 10.25
C VAL A 323 -16.38 -5.24 9.79
N ALA A 324 -15.39 -5.24 8.90
CA ALA A 324 -14.81 -4.02 8.33
C ALA A 324 -15.84 -3.21 7.55
N GLN A 325 -16.66 -3.86 6.71
CA GLN A 325 -17.70 -3.18 5.92
C GLN A 325 -18.76 -2.54 6.82
N LYS A 326 -19.26 -3.29 7.83
CA LYS A 326 -20.22 -2.76 8.81
C LYS A 326 -19.62 -1.56 9.57
N GLY A 327 -18.36 -1.68 10.00
CA GLY A 327 -17.64 -0.60 10.66
C GLY A 327 -17.53 0.64 9.78
N TYR A 328 -17.14 0.49 8.52
CA TYR A 328 -17.02 1.61 7.60
C TYR A 328 -18.36 2.32 7.32
N GLN A 329 -19.44 1.57 7.14
CA GLN A 329 -20.78 2.18 7.00
C GLN A 329 -21.18 2.94 8.26
N GLY A 330 -20.89 2.38 9.42
CA GLY A 330 -21.09 3.06 10.70
C GLY A 330 -20.27 4.36 10.80
N ILE A 331 -19.00 4.35 10.40
CA ILE A 331 -18.15 5.55 10.38
C ILE A 331 -18.76 6.64 9.51
N LEU A 332 -19.19 6.30 8.29
CA LEU A 332 -19.79 7.27 7.38
C LEU A 332 -21.08 7.88 7.95
N LYS A 333 -21.86 7.10 8.67
CA LYS A 333 -23.13 7.53 9.28
C LYS A 333 -22.94 8.36 10.55
N GLU A 334 -22.12 7.88 11.48
CA GLU A 334 -22.01 8.44 12.82
C GLU A 334 -21.03 9.63 12.90
N PHE A 335 -19.92 9.58 12.11
CA PHE A 335 -18.81 10.51 12.29
C PHE A 335 -18.57 11.45 11.11
N ILE A 336 -19.00 11.10 9.90
CA ILE A 336 -18.79 11.98 8.73
C ILE A 336 -19.96 12.93 8.58
N LYS A 337 -19.64 14.25 8.61
CA LYS A 337 -20.61 15.31 8.35
C LYS A 337 -20.11 16.24 7.25
N THR A 338 -21.01 16.61 6.36
CA THR A 338 -20.73 17.60 5.33
C THR A 338 -21.37 18.91 5.77
N ASP A 339 -20.59 19.99 5.81
CA ASP A 339 -21.09 21.31 6.15
C ASP A 339 -21.76 22.02 4.94
N GLU A 340 -22.25 23.24 5.15
CA GLU A 340 -22.94 24.02 4.14
C GLU A 340 -22.06 24.37 2.93
N SER A 341 -20.74 24.43 3.10
CA SER A 341 -19.78 24.65 2.00
C SER A 341 -19.51 23.39 1.17
N GLY A 342 -19.99 22.23 1.62
CA GLY A 342 -19.71 20.93 1.01
C GLY A 342 -18.42 20.27 1.53
N GLN A 343 -17.74 20.87 2.52
CA GLN A 343 -16.57 20.30 3.14
C GLN A 343 -16.94 19.10 4.02
N VAL A 344 -16.19 18.02 3.89
CA VAL A 344 -16.39 16.78 4.68
C VAL A 344 -15.55 16.87 5.96
N ASN A 345 -16.20 16.71 7.12
CA ASN A 345 -15.56 16.81 8.43
C ASN A 345 -15.72 15.51 9.21
N LEU A 346 -14.67 15.08 9.92
CA LEU A 346 -14.67 13.93 10.83
C LEU A 346 -14.94 14.40 12.26
N HIS A 347 -16.07 13.98 12.82
CA HIS A 347 -16.46 14.22 14.21
C HIS A 347 -16.11 13.00 15.08
N GLY A 348 -16.22 13.16 16.41
CA GLY A 348 -16.18 12.03 17.34
C GLY A 348 -14.79 11.50 17.68
N THR A 349 -13.71 12.26 17.43
CA THR A 349 -12.36 11.86 17.80
C THR A 349 -11.98 12.43 19.17
N VAL A 350 -11.58 11.59 20.13
CA VAL A 350 -10.97 12.05 21.38
C VAL A 350 -9.61 12.70 21.10
N SER A 351 -9.37 13.87 21.66
CA SER A 351 -8.16 14.67 21.35
C SER A 351 -6.87 13.98 21.78
N VAL A 352 -6.86 13.42 22.98
CA VAL A 352 -5.70 12.75 23.58
C VAL A 352 -6.15 11.73 24.62
N ALA A 353 -5.35 10.71 24.88
CA ALA A 353 -5.32 9.99 26.15
C ALA A 353 -3.91 9.42 26.35
N GLY A 354 -3.59 9.08 27.60
CA GLY A 354 -2.28 8.56 27.95
C GLY A 354 -2.26 8.15 29.43
N LEU A 355 -1.10 7.78 29.92
CA LEU A 355 -0.90 7.29 31.28
C LEU A 355 0.23 8.10 31.96
N GLY A 356 0.06 8.45 33.22
CA GLY A 356 1.06 9.25 33.95
C GLY A 356 1.21 10.67 33.42
N GLY A 357 2.36 11.28 33.64
CA GLY A 357 2.68 12.64 33.18
C GLY A 357 2.22 13.74 34.14
N ASN A 358 2.23 14.99 33.67
CA ASN A 358 1.78 16.15 34.42
C ASN A 358 0.93 17.06 33.52
N PRO A 359 -0.39 17.26 33.79
CA PRO A 359 -1.13 16.68 34.91
C PRO A 359 -1.14 15.15 34.86
N TYR A 360 -1.30 14.51 36.02
CA TYR A 360 -1.24 13.06 36.14
C TYR A 360 -2.51 12.40 35.55
N ARG A 361 -2.30 11.46 34.65
CA ARG A 361 -3.35 10.69 33.97
C ARG A 361 -3.38 9.29 34.58
N ASP A 362 -4.40 9.03 35.36
CA ASP A 362 -4.51 7.83 36.22
C ASP A 362 -5.03 6.59 35.47
N GLY A 363 -5.46 6.77 34.19
CA GLY A 363 -6.04 5.71 33.39
C GLY A 363 -7.39 5.22 33.86
N SER A 364 -8.06 5.94 34.77
CA SER A 364 -9.44 5.62 35.25
C SER A 364 -10.45 5.77 34.12
N TYR A 365 -11.63 5.18 34.33
CA TYR A 365 -12.77 5.34 33.42
C TYR A 365 -13.15 6.81 33.26
N GLU A 366 -13.23 7.53 34.37
CA GLU A 366 -13.54 8.95 34.45
C GLU A 366 -12.52 9.78 33.67
N TYR A 367 -11.22 9.46 33.81
CA TYR A 367 -10.15 10.13 33.05
C TYR A 367 -10.34 9.96 31.53
N TYR A 368 -10.53 8.74 31.03
CA TYR A 368 -10.70 8.54 29.59
C TYR A 368 -11.93 9.25 29.03
N LEU A 369 -12.97 9.46 29.82
CA LEU A 369 -14.18 10.16 29.38
C LEU A 369 -14.12 11.68 29.59
N SER A 370 -13.16 12.19 30.37
CA SER A 370 -12.97 13.63 30.60
C SER A 370 -12.25 14.34 29.46
N GLU A 371 -11.55 13.60 28.59
CA GLU A 371 -10.80 14.16 27.47
C GLU A 371 -11.74 14.68 26.38
N LYS A 372 -11.36 15.82 25.78
CA LYS A 372 -12.21 16.51 24.78
C LYS A 372 -12.39 15.68 23.52
N VAL A 373 -13.62 15.61 23.04
CA VAL A 373 -13.95 15.11 21.71
C VAL A 373 -13.95 16.29 20.73
N VAL A 374 -13.20 16.16 19.66
CA VAL A 374 -12.95 17.26 18.71
C VAL A 374 -13.24 16.84 17.26
N VAL A 375 -13.35 17.86 16.39
CA VAL A 375 -13.55 17.67 14.95
C VAL A 375 -12.21 17.75 14.23
N ASN A 376 -12.03 16.91 13.20
CA ASN A 376 -10.85 16.87 12.34
C ASN A 376 -9.52 16.71 13.09
N ASP A 377 -9.51 15.96 14.19
CA ASP A 377 -8.26 15.62 14.86
C ASP A 377 -7.37 14.77 13.94
N PRO A 378 -6.08 15.09 13.78
CA PRO A 378 -5.18 14.41 12.84
C PRO A 378 -5.10 12.89 13.05
N LYS A 379 -5.18 12.42 14.29
CA LYS A 379 -5.14 10.97 14.60
C LYS A 379 -6.36 10.24 14.03
N GLY A 380 -7.54 10.85 14.17
CA GLY A 380 -8.78 10.34 13.59
C GLY A 380 -8.78 10.48 12.06
N VAL A 381 -8.40 11.65 11.56
CA VAL A 381 -8.36 11.95 10.11
C VAL A 381 -7.38 11.04 9.38
N GLY A 382 -6.16 10.86 9.88
CA GLY A 382 -5.17 9.99 9.25
C GLY A 382 -5.62 8.52 9.24
N ALA A 383 -6.20 8.02 10.33
CA ALA A 383 -6.80 6.68 10.36
C ALA A 383 -7.99 6.56 9.40
N TYR A 384 -8.83 7.60 9.29
CA TYR A 384 -9.94 7.63 8.34
C TYR A 384 -9.47 7.58 6.88
N LEU A 385 -8.46 8.37 6.50
CA LEU A 385 -7.89 8.37 5.15
C LEU A 385 -7.39 6.97 4.76
N GLN A 386 -6.71 6.29 5.69
CA GLN A 386 -6.20 4.94 5.48
C GLN A 386 -7.34 3.91 5.38
N ALA A 387 -8.32 3.95 6.29
CA ALA A 387 -9.49 3.07 6.26
C ALA A 387 -10.34 3.27 4.99
N ALA A 388 -10.65 4.52 4.65
CA ALA A 388 -11.43 4.85 3.46
C ALA A 388 -10.72 4.38 2.18
N ASN A 389 -9.40 4.59 2.08
CA ASN A 389 -8.62 4.10 0.95
C ASN A 389 -8.66 2.57 0.82
N GLU A 390 -8.51 1.82 1.92
CA GLU A 390 -8.64 0.36 1.90
C GLU A 390 -10.03 -0.10 1.43
N MET A 391 -11.07 0.58 1.87
CA MET A 391 -12.44 0.26 1.43
C MET A 391 -12.68 0.63 -0.04
N GLU A 392 -12.04 1.67 -0.55
CA GLU A 392 -12.11 2.09 -1.96
C GLU A 392 -11.32 1.17 -2.89
N LEU A 393 -10.20 0.61 -2.44
CA LEU A 393 -9.44 -0.41 -3.19
C LEU A 393 -10.31 -1.64 -3.53
N ARG A 394 -11.28 -1.97 -2.71
CA ARG A 394 -12.20 -3.10 -2.92
C ARG A 394 -13.18 -2.88 -4.07
N ALA A 395 -13.41 -1.63 -4.48
CA ALA A 395 -14.21 -1.33 -5.65
C ALA A 395 -13.47 -1.61 -6.97
N ILE A 396 -12.16 -1.82 -6.91
CA ILE A 396 -11.34 -2.19 -8.09
C ILE A 396 -11.66 -3.65 -8.45
N PRO A 397 -12.06 -3.93 -9.70
CA PRO A 397 -12.39 -5.29 -10.12
C PRO A 397 -11.19 -6.24 -9.97
N ALA A 398 -11.39 -7.38 -9.30
CA ALA A 398 -10.34 -8.37 -9.02
C ALA A 398 -10.05 -9.29 -10.23
N VAL A 399 -9.85 -8.71 -11.41
CA VAL A 399 -9.61 -9.42 -12.68
C VAL A 399 -8.31 -10.22 -12.70
N GLY A 400 -7.40 -9.94 -11.78
CA GLY A 400 -6.11 -10.61 -11.62
C GLY A 400 -6.12 -11.75 -10.60
N LYS A 401 -7.25 -12.06 -9.97
CA LYS A 401 -7.30 -13.12 -8.96
C LYS A 401 -6.90 -14.48 -9.54
N GLY A 402 -5.90 -15.12 -8.90
CA GLY A 402 -5.34 -16.40 -9.36
C GLY A 402 -4.38 -16.27 -10.54
N LYS A 403 -3.95 -15.05 -10.89
CA LYS A 403 -3.01 -14.76 -11.98
C LYS A 403 -1.69 -14.23 -11.45
N THR A 404 -0.62 -14.51 -12.19
CA THR A 404 0.74 -14.02 -11.90
C THR A 404 1.23 -13.19 -13.08
N ILE A 405 1.68 -11.97 -12.81
CA ILE A 405 2.45 -11.15 -13.75
C ILE A 405 3.93 -11.37 -13.43
N LEU A 406 4.64 -11.93 -14.39
CA LEU A 406 6.07 -12.17 -14.33
C LEU A 406 6.80 -11.05 -15.08
N LEU A 407 7.68 -10.32 -14.42
CA LEU A 407 8.54 -9.31 -15.03
C LEU A 407 9.90 -9.93 -15.33
N ASP A 408 10.41 -9.65 -16.51
CA ASP A 408 11.75 -10.05 -16.87
C ASP A 408 12.80 -9.34 -16.01
N GLY A 409 13.76 -10.07 -15.55
CA GLY A 409 14.96 -9.62 -14.85
C GLY A 409 16.18 -10.38 -15.34
N TYR A 410 16.07 -11.00 -16.53
CA TYR A 410 17.16 -11.72 -17.19
C TYR A 410 17.72 -10.93 -18.38
N PHE A 411 16.87 -10.47 -19.29
CA PHE A 411 17.28 -9.62 -20.41
C PHE A 411 17.49 -8.18 -20.01
N ASN A 412 16.76 -7.68 -18.99
CA ASN A 412 17.03 -6.43 -18.30
C ASN A 412 17.60 -6.76 -16.92
N ASN A 413 18.92 -6.69 -16.78
CA ASN A 413 19.66 -7.18 -15.61
C ASN A 413 20.66 -6.15 -15.08
N GLU A 414 20.20 -4.93 -14.96
CA GLU A 414 20.98 -3.81 -14.46
C GLU A 414 21.02 -3.74 -12.93
N PHE A 415 22.08 -3.13 -12.41
CA PHE A 415 22.28 -2.91 -10.97
C PHE A 415 22.86 -1.53 -10.70
N MET A 416 22.48 -0.96 -9.56
CA MET A 416 23.04 0.29 -9.07
C MET A 416 23.42 0.19 -7.59
N LYS A 417 24.15 1.19 -7.08
CA LYS A 417 24.38 1.38 -5.65
C LYS A 417 23.30 2.27 -5.07
N ASP A 418 22.66 1.83 -3.99
CA ASP A 418 21.77 2.71 -3.22
C ASP A 418 22.57 3.63 -2.27
N ALA A 419 21.89 4.52 -1.54
CA ALA A 419 22.54 5.44 -0.60
C ALA A 419 23.22 4.73 0.60
N SER A 420 22.88 3.47 0.86
CA SER A 420 23.57 2.64 1.87
C SER A 420 24.82 1.94 1.32
N GLY A 421 25.07 2.05 0.01
CA GLY A 421 26.16 1.37 -0.70
C GLY A 421 25.84 -0.08 -1.10
N GLN A 422 24.62 -0.55 -0.89
CA GLN A 422 24.19 -1.88 -1.34
C GLN A 422 23.96 -1.89 -2.85
N THR A 423 24.33 -3.01 -3.49
CA THR A 423 23.99 -3.25 -4.90
C THR A 423 22.54 -3.74 -4.98
N ILE A 424 21.71 -2.99 -5.67
CA ILE A 424 20.28 -3.29 -5.86
C ILE A 424 19.96 -3.42 -7.35
N PRO A 425 18.97 -4.26 -7.74
CA PRO A 425 18.45 -4.28 -9.10
C PRO A 425 17.89 -2.91 -9.47
N PHE A 426 18.10 -2.53 -10.72
CA PHE A 426 17.76 -1.21 -11.25
C PHE A 426 17.04 -1.34 -12.57
N HIS A 427 16.31 -0.30 -12.96
CA HIS A 427 15.56 -0.09 -14.19
C HIS A 427 14.37 -1.04 -14.36
N TYR A 428 13.15 -0.47 -14.34
CA TYR A 428 11.85 -1.13 -14.51
C TYR A 428 11.52 -2.24 -13.50
N LYS A 429 12.05 -2.21 -12.28
CA LYS A 429 11.76 -3.27 -11.28
C LYS A 429 10.50 -3.00 -10.45
N TRP A 430 9.85 -4.08 -9.96
CA TRP A 430 8.65 -3.97 -9.12
C TRP A 430 8.88 -3.25 -7.79
N GLN A 431 10.08 -3.26 -7.24
CA GLN A 431 10.44 -2.65 -5.96
C GLN A 431 10.90 -1.21 -6.12
N GLU A 432 11.25 -0.80 -7.32
CA GLU A 432 11.80 0.49 -7.66
C GLU A 432 10.70 1.55 -7.68
N GLN A 433 10.73 2.49 -6.72
CA GLN A 433 9.73 3.53 -6.55
C GLN A 433 10.12 4.88 -7.16
N ASP A 434 11.37 5.02 -7.57
CA ASP A 434 11.83 6.22 -8.27
C ASP A 434 11.25 6.33 -9.69
N ASN A 435 11.77 7.27 -10.45
CA ASN A 435 11.24 7.58 -11.78
C ASN A 435 11.22 6.37 -12.72
N ASN A 436 12.26 5.53 -12.67
CA ASN A 436 12.50 4.48 -13.66
C ASN A 436 11.74 3.18 -13.38
N GLY A 437 11.17 3.03 -12.18
CA GLY A 437 10.60 1.77 -11.73
C GLY A 437 9.18 1.49 -12.20
N PHE A 438 8.78 0.24 -12.06
CA PHE A 438 7.42 -0.24 -12.31
C PHE A 438 6.61 -0.46 -11.00
N TYR A 439 7.02 0.20 -9.91
CA TYR A 439 6.35 0.02 -8.62
C TYR A 439 4.85 0.29 -8.69
N LEU A 440 4.42 1.40 -9.31
CA LEU A 440 3.01 1.78 -9.37
C LEU A 440 2.20 0.79 -10.23
N LEU A 441 2.75 0.34 -11.36
CA LEU A 441 2.16 -0.70 -12.19
C LEU A 441 1.95 -1.99 -11.38
N GLY A 442 2.95 -2.39 -10.60
CA GLY A 442 2.90 -3.56 -9.71
C GLY A 442 1.84 -3.41 -8.60
N GLU A 443 1.75 -2.24 -7.96
CA GLU A 443 0.69 -1.95 -6.97
C GLU A 443 -0.71 -2.11 -7.58
N HIS A 444 -0.92 -1.54 -8.76
CA HIS A 444 -2.21 -1.62 -9.43
C HIS A 444 -2.55 -3.04 -9.92
N ALA A 445 -1.56 -3.87 -10.21
CA ALA A 445 -1.75 -5.30 -10.44
C ALA A 445 -2.20 -6.02 -9.16
N ARG A 446 -1.55 -5.73 -8.03
CA ARG A 446 -1.92 -6.30 -6.71
C ARG A 446 -3.30 -5.84 -6.23
N TYR A 447 -3.69 -4.58 -6.49
CA TYR A 447 -5.06 -4.11 -6.19
C TYR A 447 -6.13 -4.88 -6.97
N ARG A 448 -5.78 -5.45 -8.13
CA ARG A 448 -6.63 -6.33 -8.93
C ARG A 448 -6.55 -7.80 -8.54
N GLY A 449 -5.79 -8.11 -7.49
CA GLY A 449 -5.62 -9.48 -6.98
C GLY A 449 -4.59 -10.32 -7.71
N ALA A 450 -3.79 -9.74 -8.63
CA ALA A 450 -2.69 -10.44 -9.28
C ALA A 450 -1.47 -10.55 -8.35
N LYS A 451 -0.67 -11.60 -8.53
CA LYS A 451 0.69 -11.68 -7.98
C LYS A 451 1.66 -11.02 -8.94
N THR A 452 2.69 -10.37 -8.42
CA THR A 452 3.82 -9.83 -9.17
C THR A 452 5.07 -10.58 -8.76
N GLU A 453 5.76 -11.15 -9.75
CA GLU A 453 7.00 -11.91 -9.56
C GLU A 453 8.05 -11.45 -10.58
N GLU A 454 9.33 -11.78 -10.38
CA GLU A 454 10.43 -11.45 -11.25
C GLU A 454 11.14 -12.72 -11.71
N LEU A 455 11.45 -12.82 -13.00
CA LEU A 455 12.21 -13.92 -13.60
C LEU A 455 13.66 -13.51 -13.80
N LYS A 456 14.55 -14.00 -12.94
CA LYS A 456 16.00 -13.69 -12.98
C LYS A 456 16.83 -14.70 -13.76
N GLN A 457 16.19 -15.66 -14.39
CA GLN A 457 16.81 -16.72 -15.17
C GLN A 457 16.26 -16.71 -16.59
N ALA A 458 17.02 -17.28 -17.53
CA ALA A 458 16.56 -17.46 -18.90
C ALA A 458 15.16 -18.08 -18.96
N PRO A 459 14.25 -17.56 -19.80
CA PRO A 459 12.89 -18.09 -19.91
C PRO A 459 12.89 -19.51 -20.46
N THR A 460 12.19 -20.41 -19.77
CA THR A 460 11.98 -21.80 -20.16
C THR A 460 10.49 -22.16 -20.03
N THR A 461 10.06 -23.21 -20.70
CA THR A 461 8.67 -23.71 -20.54
C THR A 461 8.32 -24.02 -19.08
N ASP A 462 9.31 -24.46 -18.28
CA ASP A 462 9.09 -24.80 -16.88
C ASP A 462 8.90 -23.57 -15.99
N ASN A 463 9.74 -22.54 -16.12
CA ASN A 463 9.64 -21.34 -15.27
C ASN A 463 8.52 -20.38 -15.70
N LEU A 464 8.04 -20.47 -16.95
CA LEU A 464 6.88 -19.71 -17.45
C LEU A 464 5.53 -20.35 -17.14
N LYS A 465 5.46 -21.64 -16.77
CA LYS A 465 4.21 -22.39 -16.64
C LYS A 465 3.19 -21.79 -15.65
N ASN A 466 3.67 -21.04 -14.65
CA ASN A 466 2.83 -20.40 -13.63
C ASN A 466 2.56 -18.92 -13.91
N ALA A 467 3.10 -18.37 -14.99
CA ALA A 467 2.86 -16.99 -15.40
C ALA A 467 1.57 -16.89 -16.24
N SER A 468 0.75 -15.89 -15.95
CA SER A 468 -0.41 -15.50 -16.77
C SER A 468 -0.02 -14.42 -17.78
N VAL A 469 0.85 -13.51 -17.35
CA VAL A 469 1.42 -12.43 -18.17
C VAL A 469 2.93 -12.45 -17.95
N TYR A 470 3.73 -12.35 -19.01
CA TYR A 470 5.18 -12.17 -18.97
C TYR A 470 5.53 -10.88 -19.68
N ILE A 471 6.21 -9.98 -18.97
CA ILE A 471 6.64 -8.66 -19.48
C ILE A 471 8.14 -8.69 -19.67
N ILE A 472 8.59 -8.46 -20.90
CA ILE A 472 9.98 -8.17 -21.22
C ILE A 472 10.04 -6.70 -21.60
N VAL A 473 10.89 -5.95 -20.91
CA VAL A 473 11.04 -4.51 -21.06
C VAL A 473 12.49 -4.15 -21.22
N ASP A 474 12.79 -3.34 -22.23
CA ASP A 474 14.08 -2.67 -22.43
C ASP A 474 15.28 -3.61 -22.25
N PRO A 475 15.50 -4.61 -23.16
CA PRO A 475 16.63 -5.52 -23.05
C PRO A 475 17.96 -4.76 -23.10
N ASP A 476 18.86 -5.11 -22.18
CA ASP A 476 20.12 -4.41 -21.94
C ASP A 476 21.05 -4.40 -23.17
N THR A 477 21.71 -3.28 -23.36
CA THR A 477 22.84 -3.10 -24.28
C THR A 477 24.18 -3.24 -23.56
N GLU A 478 25.29 -3.34 -24.32
CA GLU A 478 26.65 -3.35 -23.75
C GLU A 478 27.03 -2.03 -23.04
N LYS A 479 26.20 -0.97 -23.15
CA LYS A 479 26.40 0.29 -22.43
C LYS A 479 25.84 0.26 -20.99
N GLU A 480 24.86 -0.59 -20.77
CA GLU A 480 24.11 -0.69 -19.50
C GLU A 480 24.65 -1.80 -18.62
N THR A 481 25.11 -2.89 -19.21
CA THR A 481 25.76 -3.99 -18.51
C THR A 481 26.92 -4.57 -19.33
N ASP A 482 28.00 -4.94 -18.67
CA ASP A 482 29.21 -5.48 -19.31
C ASP A 482 28.96 -6.78 -20.08
N LYS A 483 27.94 -7.54 -19.71
CA LYS A 483 27.57 -8.84 -20.31
C LYS A 483 26.06 -8.96 -20.40
N PRO A 484 25.42 -8.33 -21.37
CA PRO A 484 23.98 -8.45 -21.56
C PRO A 484 23.58 -9.89 -21.92
N ASN A 485 22.41 -10.29 -21.45
CA ASN A 485 21.81 -11.56 -21.81
C ASN A 485 20.98 -11.39 -23.09
N TYR A 486 21.41 -11.98 -24.18
CA TYR A 486 20.69 -11.88 -25.45
C TYR A 486 19.62 -12.96 -25.62
N VAL A 487 18.61 -12.66 -26.42
CA VAL A 487 17.61 -13.64 -26.84
C VAL A 487 18.24 -14.68 -27.75
N GLU A 488 18.11 -15.96 -27.37
CA GLU A 488 18.62 -17.11 -28.12
C GLU A 488 17.48 -17.96 -28.71
N PRO A 489 17.70 -18.84 -29.68
CA PRO A 489 16.66 -19.69 -30.26
C PRO A 489 15.88 -20.55 -29.25
N ALA A 490 16.55 -20.98 -28.19
CA ALA A 490 15.90 -21.75 -27.11
C ALA A 490 14.84 -20.89 -26.37
N HIS A 491 15.14 -19.61 -26.13
CA HIS A 491 14.23 -18.66 -25.49
C HIS A 491 13.01 -18.39 -26.40
N VAL A 492 13.25 -18.17 -27.71
CA VAL A 492 12.18 -18.00 -28.70
C VAL A 492 11.25 -19.21 -28.70
N SER A 493 11.80 -20.43 -28.70
CA SER A 493 11.01 -21.68 -28.68
C SER A 493 10.16 -21.78 -27.42
N ALA A 494 10.75 -21.56 -26.24
CA ALA A 494 10.05 -21.69 -24.95
C ALA A 494 8.94 -20.66 -24.81
N VAL A 495 9.21 -19.37 -25.12
CA VAL A 495 8.22 -18.29 -25.03
C VAL A 495 7.11 -18.50 -26.06
N SER A 496 7.45 -18.90 -27.31
CA SER A 496 6.45 -19.16 -28.34
C SER A 496 5.51 -20.30 -27.98
N GLU A 497 6.02 -21.39 -27.41
CA GLU A 497 5.22 -22.50 -26.92
C GLU A 497 4.30 -22.06 -25.79
N TRP A 498 4.81 -21.32 -24.81
CA TRP A 498 4.02 -20.81 -23.70
C TRP A 498 2.90 -19.87 -24.17
N VAL A 499 3.18 -18.96 -25.12
CA VAL A 499 2.16 -18.09 -25.73
C VAL A 499 1.10 -18.94 -26.45
N LYS A 500 1.51 -19.90 -27.32
CA LYS A 500 0.55 -20.78 -28.03
C LYS A 500 -0.40 -21.51 -27.08
N ASN A 501 0.06 -21.82 -25.86
CA ASN A 501 -0.71 -22.49 -24.83
C ASN A 501 -1.61 -21.55 -24.01
N GLY A 502 -1.59 -20.23 -24.26
CA GLY A 502 -2.51 -19.26 -23.65
C GLY A 502 -1.84 -18.14 -22.86
N GLY A 503 -0.51 -18.11 -22.76
CA GLY A 503 0.23 -17.05 -22.10
C GLY A 503 0.05 -15.67 -22.78
N VAL A 504 0.17 -14.61 -22.00
CA VAL A 504 0.15 -13.23 -22.50
C VAL A 504 1.55 -12.66 -22.44
N LEU A 505 2.17 -12.44 -23.58
CA LEU A 505 3.49 -11.82 -23.70
C LEU A 505 3.34 -10.31 -23.91
N VAL A 506 4.13 -9.53 -23.18
CA VAL A 506 4.25 -8.08 -23.35
C VAL A 506 5.69 -7.76 -23.72
N LEU A 507 5.89 -7.16 -24.88
CA LEU A 507 7.18 -6.70 -25.39
C LEU A 507 7.18 -5.18 -25.36
N MET A 508 8.04 -4.60 -24.53
CA MET A 508 8.28 -3.17 -24.45
C MET A 508 9.73 -2.92 -24.83
N ALA A 509 9.94 -2.29 -25.99
CA ALA A 509 11.27 -1.84 -26.40
C ALA A 509 11.47 -0.38 -26.00
N ASN A 510 12.62 0.11 -26.35
CA ASN A 510 12.99 1.51 -26.38
C ASN A 510 13.63 1.79 -27.75
N ASP A 511 14.03 3.02 -28.02
CA ASP A 511 14.75 3.36 -29.26
C ASP A 511 16.23 2.96 -29.20
N LEU A 512 16.90 3.04 -30.33
CA LEU A 512 18.36 2.96 -30.35
C LEU A 512 18.97 4.30 -29.88
N PRO A 513 20.00 4.29 -29.01
CA PRO A 513 20.80 3.11 -28.58
C PRO A 513 20.42 2.55 -27.22
N ASN A 514 19.18 2.78 -26.76
CA ASN A 514 18.76 2.47 -25.39
C ASN A 514 18.28 1.02 -25.21
N ALA A 515 17.85 0.32 -26.28
CA ALA A 515 17.45 -1.08 -26.20
C ALA A 515 18.23 -1.98 -27.17
N GLU A 516 18.50 -3.21 -26.80
CA GLU A 516 19.08 -4.24 -27.66
C GLU A 516 18.01 -4.82 -28.60
N LEU A 517 17.92 -4.35 -29.82
CA LEU A 517 16.88 -4.71 -30.77
C LEU A 517 17.24 -5.88 -31.68
N ASP A 518 18.50 -6.22 -31.88
CA ASP A 518 18.91 -7.25 -32.84
C ASP A 518 18.45 -8.64 -32.44
N HIS A 519 18.80 -9.05 -31.24
CA HIS A 519 18.39 -10.34 -30.70
C HIS A 519 16.93 -10.29 -30.19
N PHE A 520 16.48 -9.15 -29.67
CA PHE A 520 15.08 -9.01 -29.23
C PHE A 520 14.09 -9.20 -30.39
N ASN A 521 14.45 -8.71 -31.60
CA ASN A 521 13.65 -8.92 -32.79
C ASN A 521 13.56 -10.39 -33.22
N THR A 522 14.50 -11.26 -32.84
CA THR A 522 14.36 -12.70 -33.11
C THR A 522 13.16 -13.31 -32.38
N LEU A 523 12.87 -12.81 -31.17
CA LEU A 523 11.67 -13.18 -30.45
C LEU A 523 10.40 -12.49 -31.00
N ALA A 524 10.46 -11.18 -31.23
CA ALA A 524 9.31 -10.41 -31.70
C ALA A 524 8.80 -10.86 -33.07
N THR A 525 9.70 -11.16 -33.99
CA THR A 525 9.36 -11.62 -35.35
C THR A 525 8.68 -13.00 -35.38
N ALA A 526 8.90 -13.85 -34.37
CA ALA A 526 8.14 -15.10 -34.23
C ALA A 526 6.63 -14.87 -34.09
N PHE A 527 6.22 -13.66 -33.72
CA PHE A 527 4.82 -13.22 -33.55
C PHE A 527 4.38 -12.22 -34.65
N GLY A 528 5.22 -11.99 -35.65
CA GLY A 528 4.93 -11.05 -36.75
C GLY A 528 5.16 -9.59 -36.40
N ILE A 529 5.99 -9.29 -35.39
CA ILE A 529 6.31 -7.94 -34.91
C ILE A 529 7.82 -7.72 -35.08
N GLU A 530 8.21 -6.57 -35.60
CA GLU A 530 9.61 -6.16 -35.66
C GLU A 530 9.74 -4.71 -35.19
N PHE A 531 10.56 -4.47 -34.19
CA PHE A 531 10.92 -3.13 -33.73
C PHE A 531 11.96 -2.52 -34.69
N LYS A 532 11.64 -1.34 -35.22
CA LYS A 532 12.54 -0.65 -36.14
C LYS A 532 13.68 0.04 -35.38
N LYS A 533 14.85 0.07 -35.96
CA LYS A 533 16.01 0.77 -35.43
C LYS A 533 15.95 2.27 -35.76
N GLU A 534 14.91 2.93 -35.25
CA GLU A 534 14.66 4.36 -35.42
C GLU A 534 14.12 4.98 -34.17
N THR A 535 14.14 6.30 -34.10
CA THR A 535 13.58 7.09 -32.98
C THR A 535 12.58 8.07 -33.53
N ILE A 536 11.32 7.99 -33.06
CA ILE A 536 10.32 9.05 -33.26
C ILE A 536 9.96 9.70 -31.94
N ASN A 537 9.35 10.89 -31.99
CA ASN A 537 8.99 11.70 -30.85
C ASN A 537 10.17 11.96 -29.87
N PRO A 538 11.34 12.45 -30.37
CA PRO A 538 12.41 12.87 -29.47
C PRO A 538 11.91 14.04 -28.61
N VAL A 539 12.05 13.92 -27.29
CA VAL A 539 11.59 14.96 -26.35
C VAL A 539 12.76 15.66 -25.71
N THR A 540 12.76 16.99 -25.76
CA THR A 540 13.80 17.81 -25.13
C THR A 540 13.25 18.48 -23.88
N GLY A 541 13.85 18.18 -22.73
CA GLY A 541 13.51 18.77 -21.44
C GLY A 541 12.05 18.52 -21.03
N ARG A 542 11.27 19.58 -20.82
CA ARG A 542 9.85 19.52 -20.43
C ARG A 542 8.87 19.81 -21.57
N GLN A 543 9.28 19.64 -22.80
CA GLN A 543 8.42 19.86 -23.98
C GLN A 543 7.52 18.62 -24.20
N PHE A 544 6.64 18.33 -23.25
CA PHE A 544 5.82 17.11 -23.23
C PHE A 544 4.94 16.93 -24.47
N ASP A 545 4.54 18.02 -25.14
CA ASP A 545 3.76 17.96 -26.39
C ASP A 545 4.50 17.25 -27.52
N MET A 546 5.83 17.17 -27.49
CA MET A 546 6.62 16.42 -28.48
C MET A 546 6.39 14.90 -28.38
N GLY A 547 6.07 14.40 -27.18
CA GLY A 547 5.74 12.98 -26.94
C GLY A 547 4.23 12.68 -26.99
N LYS A 548 3.41 13.64 -27.40
CA LYS A 548 1.95 13.51 -27.39
C LYS A 548 1.44 12.58 -28.47
N ILE A 549 0.65 11.58 -28.06
CA ILE A 549 -0.07 10.66 -28.93
C ILE A 549 -1.55 10.68 -28.53
N MET A 550 -2.45 10.71 -29.52
CA MET A 550 -3.89 10.70 -29.27
C MET A 550 -4.42 9.26 -29.26
N VAL A 551 -5.11 8.90 -28.20
CA VAL A 551 -5.88 7.66 -28.11
C VAL A 551 -7.28 7.94 -28.65
N PRO A 552 -7.73 7.28 -29.72
CA PRO A 552 -9.05 7.49 -30.27
C PRO A 552 -10.16 7.00 -29.34
N THR A 553 -11.34 7.58 -29.48
CA THR A 553 -12.55 7.07 -28.82
C THR A 553 -12.88 5.66 -29.32
N ASN A 554 -13.44 4.81 -28.44
CA ASN A 554 -13.77 3.40 -28.75
C ASN A 554 -12.57 2.51 -29.07
N HIS A 555 -11.38 2.83 -28.54
CA HIS A 555 -10.20 1.99 -28.69
C HIS A 555 -10.43 0.58 -28.05
N PRO A 556 -9.99 -0.53 -28.70
CA PRO A 556 -10.29 -1.88 -28.23
C PRO A 556 -9.65 -2.23 -26.87
N ILE A 557 -8.52 -1.61 -26.54
CA ILE A 557 -7.77 -1.81 -25.28
C ILE A 557 -8.06 -0.69 -24.29
N PHE A 558 -7.86 0.55 -24.71
CA PHE A 558 -7.98 1.72 -23.86
C PHE A 558 -9.43 2.20 -23.79
N LYS A 559 -10.00 2.24 -22.58
CA LYS A 559 -11.33 2.80 -22.32
C LYS A 559 -11.26 4.29 -22.08
N THR A 560 -10.11 4.78 -21.63
CA THR A 560 -9.79 6.20 -21.48
C THR A 560 -9.28 6.73 -22.81
N SER A 561 -9.99 7.69 -23.39
CA SER A 561 -9.54 8.44 -24.57
C SER A 561 -8.83 9.71 -24.15
N GLY A 562 -7.96 10.25 -25.00
CA GLY A 562 -7.26 11.51 -24.75
C GLY A 562 -5.79 11.48 -25.12
N GLN A 563 -4.98 12.26 -24.41
CA GLN A 563 -3.56 12.40 -24.68
C GLN A 563 -2.77 11.36 -23.89
N LEU A 564 -1.92 10.62 -24.61
CA LEU A 564 -0.93 9.70 -24.04
C LEU A 564 0.47 10.26 -24.32
N TYR A 565 1.38 10.12 -23.38
CA TYR A 565 2.77 10.51 -23.54
C TYR A 565 3.63 9.28 -23.78
N LEU A 566 4.26 9.21 -24.95
CA LEU A 566 5.33 8.29 -25.30
C LEU A 566 6.45 9.10 -25.97
N LYS A 567 7.69 8.80 -25.64
CA LYS A 567 8.87 9.50 -26.18
C LYS A 567 9.86 8.48 -26.72
N GLU A 568 10.72 8.94 -27.63
CA GLU A 568 11.88 8.14 -28.09
C GLU A 568 11.45 6.73 -28.50
N ILE A 569 10.46 6.64 -29.41
CA ILE A 569 9.76 5.41 -29.74
C ILE A 569 10.46 4.67 -30.87
N SER A 570 10.72 3.38 -30.71
CA SER A 570 10.94 2.44 -31.79
C SER A 570 9.61 2.06 -32.44
N THR A 571 9.34 2.41 -33.69
CA THR A 571 8.09 2.03 -34.36
C THR A 571 8.11 0.58 -34.83
N LEU A 572 6.95 0.05 -35.25
CA LEU A 572 6.75 -1.37 -35.48
C LEU A 572 6.48 -1.66 -36.97
N ASN A 573 7.21 -2.62 -37.55
CA ASN A 573 6.83 -3.32 -38.77
C ASN A 573 5.99 -4.53 -38.41
N LEU A 574 4.89 -4.75 -39.13
CA LEU A 574 3.98 -5.85 -38.83
C LEU A 574 3.81 -6.81 -40.02
N LYS A 575 3.79 -8.11 -39.70
CA LYS A 575 3.35 -9.21 -40.57
C LYS A 575 2.27 -10.02 -39.86
N ALA A 576 1.40 -10.70 -40.59
CA ALA A 576 0.43 -11.60 -39.97
C ALA A 576 1.15 -12.58 -39.00
N PRO A 577 0.58 -12.85 -37.79
CA PRO A 577 -0.77 -12.50 -37.31
C PRO A 577 -0.87 -11.15 -36.61
N ALA A 578 0.19 -10.35 -36.51
CA ALA A 578 0.20 -9.08 -35.82
C ALA A 578 -0.69 -8.02 -36.52
N LYS A 579 -1.34 -7.19 -35.70
CA LYS A 579 -2.20 -6.08 -36.16
C LYS A 579 -1.87 -4.83 -35.34
N SER A 580 -1.90 -3.67 -35.99
CA SER A 580 -1.77 -2.39 -35.29
C SER A 580 -2.97 -2.13 -34.39
N VAL A 581 -2.71 -1.58 -33.20
CA VAL A 581 -3.75 -1.10 -32.26
C VAL A 581 -3.64 0.40 -31.98
N LEU A 582 -2.46 0.98 -32.14
CA LEU A 582 -2.27 2.42 -32.07
C LEU A 582 -1.27 2.87 -33.15
N VAL A 583 -1.67 3.89 -33.91
CA VAL A 583 -0.87 4.49 -34.98
C VAL A 583 -0.69 5.97 -34.69
N HIS A 584 0.52 6.49 -34.88
CA HIS A 584 0.86 7.90 -34.72
C HIS A 584 1.55 8.40 -35.99
N LYS A 585 0.99 9.43 -36.62
CA LYS A 585 1.53 10.05 -37.87
C LYS A 585 1.82 9.07 -39.02
N GLY A 586 1.10 7.94 -39.06
CA GLY A 586 1.29 6.89 -40.07
C GLY A 586 2.12 5.70 -39.57
N ASP A 587 2.88 5.83 -38.51
CA ASP A 587 3.69 4.77 -37.91
C ASP A 587 2.96 3.98 -36.85
N VAL A 588 3.17 2.66 -36.82
CA VAL A 588 2.61 1.80 -35.78
C VAL A 588 3.45 1.92 -34.52
N VAL A 589 2.82 2.33 -33.41
CA VAL A 589 3.48 2.47 -32.10
C VAL A 589 3.09 1.38 -31.12
N MET A 590 1.91 0.76 -31.30
CA MET A 590 1.46 -0.39 -30.52
C MET A 590 0.80 -1.45 -31.42
N ALA A 591 1.05 -2.71 -31.11
CA ALA A 591 0.52 -3.85 -31.86
C ALA A 591 0.04 -4.98 -30.97
N VAL A 592 -0.84 -5.84 -31.50
CA VAL A 592 -1.31 -7.07 -30.85
C VAL A 592 -1.23 -8.22 -31.85
N ALA A 593 -0.76 -9.40 -31.41
CA ALA A 593 -0.86 -10.64 -32.15
C ALA A 593 -1.64 -11.71 -31.35
N LYS A 594 -2.50 -12.46 -32.03
CA LYS A 594 -3.15 -13.67 -31.48
C LYS A 594 -2.43 -14.89 -32.03
N VAL A 595 -1.87 -15.72 -31.15
CA VAL A 595 -1.06 -16.88 -31.53
C VAL A 595 -1.51 -18.10 -30.71
N GLY A 596 -2.12 -19.07 -31.36
CA GLY A 596 -2.75 -20.18 -30.66
C GLY A 596 -3.86 -19.69 -29.72
N LYS A 597 -3.73 -20.01 -28.43
CA LYS A 597 -4.64 -19.55 -27.37
C LYS A 597 -4.17 -18.25 -26.72
N GLY A 598 -2.94 -17.80 -27.00
CA GLY A 598 -2.31 -16.68 -26.31
C GLY A 598 -2.39 -15.36 -27.06
N THR A 599 -1.79 -14.38 -26.46
CA THR A 599 -1.80 -12.98 -26.93
C THR A 599 -0.42 -12.38 -26.75
N VAL A 600 0.04 -11.61 -27.73
CA VAL A 600 1.23 -10.77 -27.62
C VAL A 600 0.81 -9.32 -27.76
N PHE A 601 1.28 -8.46 -26.86
CA PHE A 601 1.18 -7.00 -26.96
C PHE A 601 2.60 -6.44 -27.13
N ALA A 602 2.78 -5.48 -28.02
CA ALA A 602 4.06 -4.82 -28.25
C ALA A 602 3.90 -3.31 -28.30
N VAL A 603 4.89 -2.59 -27.78
CA VAL A 603 5.00 -1.13 -27.79
C VAL A 603 6.47 -0.72 -27.82
N GLY A 604 6.79 0.34 -28.55
CA GLY A 604 8.17 0.81 -28.75
C GLY A 604 8.70 1.78 -27.71
N ASP A 605 8.04 1.93 -26.56
CA ASP A 605 8.45 2.76 -25.42
C ASP A 605 7.88 2.13 -24.13
N PRO A 606 8.66 1.95 -23.06
CA PRO A 606 8.21 1.37 -21.81
C PRO A 606 7.35 2.32 -20.93
N TRP A 607 6.60 3.19 -21.49
CA TRP A 607 5.81 4.33 -21.01
C TRP A 607 5.05 4.18 -19.68
N LEU A 608 5.03 2.98 -19.08
CA LEU A 608 4.31 2.66 -17.84
C LEU A 608 5.16 2.84 -16.57
N TYR A 609 6.38 3.32 -16.69
CA TYR A 609 7.21 3.57 -15.52
C TYR A 609 6.74 4.77 -14.70
N ASN A 610 7.16 4.82 -13.42
CA ASN A 610 6.61 5.71 -12.40
C ASN A 610 6.59 7.18 -12.80
N GLU A 611 7.65 7.67 -13.45
CA GLU A 611 7.83 9.06 -13.83
C GLU A 611 6.63 9.65 -14.59
N TYR A 612 6.03 8.84 -15.46
CA TYR A 612 4.92 9.26 -16.31
C TYR A 612 3.56 8.73 -15.88
N THR A 613 3.52 7.90 -14.83
CA THR A 613 2.26 7.32 -14.35
C THR A 613 1.83 7.81 -12.96
N ASP A 614 2.75 8.37 -12.15
CA ASP A 614 2.48 8.72 -10.75
C ASP A 614 1.99 10.16 -10.51
N GLY A 615 1.83 10.95 -11.57
CA GLY A 615 1.30 12.32 -11.52
C GLY A 615 2.28 13.38 -11.02
N ARG A 616 3.56 13.04 -10.78
CA ARG A 616 4.57 14.02 -10.33
C ARG A 616 5.11 14.88 -11.45
N LYS A 617 5.24 14.34 -12.65
CA LYS A 617 5.97 14.95 -13.76
C LYS A 617 5.08 15.39 -14.91
N LEU A 618 4.21 14.51 -15.40
CA LEU A 618 3.34 14.84 -16.53
C LEU A 618 2.26 15.87 -16.15
N PRO A 619 1.94 16.82 -17.03
CA PRO A 619 0.75 17.63 -16.94
C PRO A 619 -0.53 16.79 -16.86
N ALA A 620 -1.56 17.30 -16.18
CA ALA A 620 -2.79 16.56 -15.86
C ALA A 620 -3.62 16.13 -17.10
N GLU A 621 -3.41 16.75 -18.25
CA GLU A 621 -4.06 16.38 -19.50
C GLU A 621 -3.55 15.06 -20.10
N PHE A 622 -2.36 14.58 -19.72
CA PHE A 622 -1.87 13.28 -20.13
C PHE A 622 -2.47 12.15 -19.29
N GLN A 623 -2.96 11.13 -19.96
CA GLN A 623 -3.76 10.06 -19.36
C GLN A 623 -2.95 8.75 -19.17
N ASN A 624 -1.62 8.82 -19.04
CA ASN A 624 -0.75 7.65 -18.92
C ASN A 624 -1.17 6.70 -17.79
N PHE A 625 -1.51 7.24 -16.62
CA PHE A 625 -1.97 6.43 -15.51
C PHE A 625 -3.29 5.71 -15.82
N ALA A 626 -4.27 6.41 -16.38
CA ALA A 626 -5.60 5.84 -16.67
C ALA A 626 -5.52 4.81 -17.80
N THR A 627 -4.80 5.12 -18.89
CA THR A 627 -4.60 4.19 -20.00
C THR A 627 -3.71 3.00 -19.61
N GLY A 628 -2.72 3.20 -18.73
CA GLY A 628 -1.95 2.11 -18.13
C GLY A 628 -2.81 1.14 -17.33
N ASN A 629 -3.78 1.65 -16.57
CA ASN A 629 -4.76 0.82 -15.87
C ASN A 629 -5.70 0.09 -16.83
N ASP A 630 -6.09 0.70 -17.96
CA ASP A 630 -6.87 0.04 -19.01
C ASP A 630 -6.07 -1.10 -19.65
N LEU A 631 -4.81 -0.87 -19.98
CA LEU A 631 -3.92 -1.91 -20.50
C LEU A 631 -3.77 -3.07 -19.51
N LEU A 632 -3.52 -2.78 -18.25
CA LEU A 632 -3.39 -3.78 -17.20
C LEU A 632 -4.67 -4.64 -17.06
N ASN A 633 -5.83 -4.00 -17.06
CA ASN A 633 -7.12 -4.71 -17.06
C ASN A 633 -7.26 -5.62 -18.27
N TRP A 634 -6.91 -5.12 -19.46
CA TRP A 634 -6.99 -5.89 -20.69
C TRP A 634 -6.02 -7.08 -20.66
N LEU A 635 -4.76 -6.89 -20.29
CA LEU A 635 -3.75 -7.97 -20.19
C LEU A 635 -4.24 -9.07 -19.22
N LEU A 636 -4.73 -8.68 -18.05
CA LEU A 636 -5.23 -9.62 -17.06
C LEU A 636 -6.47 -10.37 -17.54
N THR A 637 -7.31 -9.77 -18.39
CA THR A 637 -8.48 -10.50 -18.96
C THR A 637 -8.10 -11.45 -20.08
N GLN A 638 -6.95 -11.27 -20.76
CA GLN A 638 -6.45 -12.19 -21.79
C GLN A 638 -5.76 -13.42 -21.18
N GLY A 639 -5.06 -13.26 -20.06
CA GLY A 639 -4.21 -14.29 -19.48
C GLY A 639 -4.98 -15.40 -18.74
N PRO A 640 -4.44 -16.63 -18.72
CA PRO A 640 -5.06 -17.76 -18.03
C PRO A 640 -4.98 -17.59 -16.51
N VAL A 641 -5.86 -18.27 -15.81
CA VAL A 641 -5.74 -18.48 -14.36
C VAL A 641 -4.76 -19.63 -14.14
N THR A 642 -3.58 -19.33 -13.58
CA THR A 642 -2.50 -20.31 -13.39
C THR A 642 -2.34 -20.75 -11.94
N GLY A 643 -2.83 -19.94 -10.98
CA GLY A 643 -2.82 -20.29 -9.57
C GLY A 643 -3.90 -21.30 -9.23
N LYS A 644 -3.54 -22.39 -8.52
CA LYS A 644 -4.56 -23.21 -7.84
C LYS A 644 -5.38 -22.26 -6.97
N GLN A 645 -6.71 -22.32 -7.09
CA GLN A 645 -7.62 -21.72 -6.11
C GLN A 645 -7.46 -22.51 -4.78
N GLY A 646 -6.29 -22.39 -4.17
CA GLY A 646 -6.06 -22.91 -2.85
C GLY A 646 -6.62 -21.92 -1.85
N ALA A 647 -7.72 -22.27 -1.18
CA ALA A 647 -7.92 -21.77 0.16
C ALA A 647 -6.59 -22.00 0.90
N LEU A 648 -5.99 -20.93 1.39
CA LEU A 648 -4.88 -21.02 2.34
C LEU A 648 -5.40 -21.92 3.48
N LYS A 649 -5.02 -23.19 3.48
CA LYS A 649 -5.06 -24.00 4.69
C LYS A 649 -4.02 -23.40 5.61
N LEU A 650 -4.48 -22.79 6.68
CA LEU A 650 -3.68 -22.32 7.81
C LEU A 650 -2.84 -23.46 8.41
#